data_bcafabe22fba401a230c8ff90fa4d92b
#
_entry.id   bcafabe22fba401a230c8ff90fa4d92b
#
_cell.length_a   1.000
_cell.length_b   1.000
_cell.length_c   1.000
_cell.angle_alpha   90.00
_cell.angle_beta   90.00
_cell.angle_gamma   90.00
#
_symmetry.space_group_name_H-M   'P 1'
#
loop_
_entity.id
_entity.type
_entity.pdbx_description
1 polymer ?
#
loop_
_entity_poly.entity_id
_entity_poly.type
_entity_poly.pdbx_seq_one_letter_code
_entity_poly.pdbx_strand_id
1 'polypeptide(L)'
;NPSSRTRTLVIGVRKDIKEITPCDVFPDKQPERTLRQVIGHLPSLKKMGEISENDIYHNFRKYNPKMEAWISEIKEGQSAFDNTDINRIPHTVKNGVVVYNAQKNGDKYTRQYWDKVAPCIHTRNDIMASQNTVHPVDNRVFSIREVMLMMSVPESFNWSDIPFEKLNALAPKEKEAFLKKEEMNIRQTLGEAVPTIIFRQIANKIRRVLCKPTLTEQDAKGIIERRKLTDIESLLRFIRTNNSYKFAELSKIAELANAQRENNAAYYTRQDTCFTIISKLPEAKEYTTLDILEPSVGVGNFLPTLIQKYADVPIVNIDVVDIDENSIAILQALVEKINIPQNIHIRYIVADSLLYSFEKKYDIVIGNPPYMKITKDKKLLALYKEQAQNKDTNNIFAFFIEKMMSVGNVVSLIVPKSLINAPEFNQTRTIMKEKRITNIVDFGEKGFKGVKIETISFVLDTRKAPDMTTIESYITEDVRCCPQEYITDDKFPYWLIYRDSSFDKIADEMNFNVFKAYRDRVITKARTKASGRIRVLKSRNIGNNKIVNIADYDSYIDDLDGLDVAKYMNQDCILLPNLTYNPRACFMPSNCIADGSVAILTTIDPSVNITEADLAFYATDEFSKFYSVARNRGTRSLNIDNNSVFFFGTLKQHSI
;
A
#
# COMPACT_ATOMS: atom_id res chain seq x y z
N ASN A 1 -7.61 1.87 16.97
CA ASN A 1 -8.99 2.34 16.70
C ASN A 1 -9.00 3.86 16.73
N PRO A 2 -9.53 4.54 15.69
CA PRO A 2 -9.61 6.00 15.65
C PRO A 2 -10.60 6.62 16.67
N SER A 3 -11.44 5.83 17.32
CA SER A 3 -12.39 6.31 18.34
C SER A 3 -12.28 5.53 19.63
N SER A 4 -12.48 6.22 20.76
CA SER A 4 -12.49 5.63 22.10
C SER A 4 -13.83 4.95 22.33
N ARG A 5 -13.87 3.61 22.29
CA ARG A 5 -15.10 2.82 22.49
C ARG A 5 -14.77 1.46 23.11
N THR A 6 -15.34 1.19 24.27
CA THR A 6 -15.24 -0.13 24.90
C THR A 6 -16.31 -1.07 24.36
N ARG A 7 -15.92 -2.27 23.96
CA ARG A 7 -16.82 -3.34 23.49
C ARG A 7 -16.35 -4.67 24.03
N THR A 8 -17.30 -5.53 24.35
CA THR A 8 -17.02 -6.94 24.64
C THR A 8 -17.05 -7.72 23.33
N LEU A 9 -15.98 -8.44 23.05
CA LEU A 9 -15.88 -9.33 21.92
C LEU A 9 -15.94 -10.77 22.41
N VAL A 10 -16.92 -11.54 21.90
CA VAL A 10 -17.07 -12.96 22.19
C VAL A 10 -16.72 -13.74 20.92
N ILE A 11 -15.70 -14.57 21.02
CA ILE A 11 -15.25 -15.42 19.91
C ILE A 11 -15.45 -16.88 20.28
N GLY A 12 -16.26 -17.59 19.48
CA GLY A 12 -16.45 -19.02 19.60
C GLY A 12 -15.79 -19.77 18.47
N VAL A 13 -15.05 -20.83 18.80
CA VAL A 13 -14.47 -21.76 17.82
C VAL A 13 -15.12 -23.11 18.01
N ARG A 14 -15.55 -23.76 16.90
CA ARG A 14 -16.13 -25.11 16.96
C ARG A 14 -15.12 -26.10 17.51
N LYS A 15 -15.58 -27.05 18.32
CA LYS A 15 -14.72 -28.05 19.02
C LYS A 15 -13.95 -28.99 18.10
N ASP A 16 -14.43 -29.16 16.87
CA ASP A 16 -13.77 -29.98 15.84
C ASP A 16 -12.62 -29.27 15.12
N ILE A 17 -12.52 -27.94 15.25
CA ILE A 17 -11.41 -27.12 14.71
C ILE A 17 -10.36 -26.99 15.81
N LYS A 18 -9.30 -27.78 15.70
CA LYS A 18 -8.24 -27.85 16.73
C LYS A 18 -7.05 -26.90 16.47
N GLU A 19 -6.97 -26.37 15.26
CA GLU A 19 -5.82 -25.56 14.80
C GLU A 19 -5.92 -24.09 15.20
N ILE A 20 -7.06 -23.66 15.77
CA ILE A 20 -7.33 -22.27 16.17
C ILE A 20 -7.89 -22.24 17.57
N THR A 21 -7.40 -21.30 18.37
CA THR A 21 -8.04 -20.85 19.60
C THR A 21 -8.71 -19.48 19.42
N PRO A 22 -9.66 -19.07 20.27
CA PRO A 22 -10.21 -17.71 20.22
C PRO A 22 -9.13 -16.63 20.29
N CYS A 23 -8.02 -16.87 21.00
CA CYS A 23 -6.92 -15.92 21.15
C CYS A 23 -6.17 -15.68 19.82
N ASP A 24 -6.09 -16.68 18.94
CA ASP A 24 -5.38 -16.57 17.66
C ASP A 24 -6.08 -15.61 16.69
N VAL A 25 -7.38 -15.40 16.87
CA VAL A 25 -8.19 -14.49 16.02
C VAL A 25 -8.52 -13.18 16.71
N PHE A 26 -8.10 -12.98 17.96
CA PHE A 26 -8.32 -11.73 18.67
C PHE A 26 -7.56 -10.58 17.98
N PRO A 27 -8.17 -9.38 17.82
CA PRO A 27 -7.51 -8.26 17.13
C PRO A 27 -6.27 -7.78 17.89
N ASP A 28 -5.22 -7.44 17.13
CA ASP A 28 -3.99 -6.90 17.69
C ASP A 28 -4.18 -5.45 18.11
N LYS A 29 -3.51 -5.06 19.21
CA LYS A 29 -3.47 -3.66 19.63
C LYS A 29 -2.71 -2.84 18.59
N GLN A 30 -3.37 -1.80 18.08
CA GLN A 30 -2.80 -0.86 17.12
C GLN A 30 -2.43 0.45 17.82
N PRO A 31 -1.47 1.22 17.29
CA PRO A 31 -1.21 2.58 17.73
C PRO A 31 -2.48 3.44 17.71
N GLU A 32 -2.61 4.30 18.69
CA GLU A 32 -3.70 5.27 18.71
C GLU A 32 -3.52 6.31 17.62
N ARG A 33 -4.62 6.70 16.99
CA ARG A 33 -4.65 7.77 15.98
C ARG A 33 -5.45 8.93 16.55
N THR A 34 -4.87 10.12 16.49
CA THR A 34 -5.55 11.34 16.94
C THR A 34 -6.64 11.76 15.95
N LEU A 35 -7.58 12.57 16.42
CA LEU A 35 -8.66 13.11 15.58
C LEU A 35 -8.07 13.86 14.37
N ARG A 36 -6.99 14.64 14.57
CA ARG A 36 -6.27 15.33 13.49
C ARG A 36 -5.76 14.39 12.41
N GLN A 37 -5.20 13.27 12.79
CA GLN A 37 -4.71 12.25 11.83
C GLN A 37 -5.82 11.55 11.06
N VAL A 38 -7.05 11.58 11.57
CA VAL A 38 -8.19 10.86 10.99
C VAL A 38 -9.02 11.76 10.08
N ILE A 39 -9.33 13.00 10.50
CA ILE A 39 -10.23 13.89 9.77
C ILE A 39 -9.61 15.25 9.41
N GLY A 40 -8.38 15.55 9.86
CA GLY A 40 -7.76 16.86 9.68
C GLY A 40 -7.44 17.23 8.22
N HIS A 41 -7.54 16.28 7.30
CA HIS A 41 -7.38 16.51 5.86
C HIS A 41 -8.68 16.96 5.17
N LEU A 42 -9.82 16.84 5.84
CA LEU A 42 -11.10 17.25 5.25
C LEU A 42 -11.26 18.79 5.28
N PRO A 43 -11.90 19.37 4.27
CA PRO A 43 -12.12 20.81 4.24
C PRO A 43 -13.02 21.27 5.39
N SER A 44 -12.78 22.48 5.90
CA SER A 44 -13.64 23.09 6.92
C SER A 44 -14.98 23.49 6.32
N LEU A 45 -16.08 23.19 7.01
CA LEU A 45 -17.44 23.58 6.67
C LEU A 45 -17.86 24.71 7.61
N LYS A 46 -18.13 25.91 7.07
CA LYS A 46 -18.37 27.12 7.86
C LYS A 46 -19.81 27.58 7.89
N LYS A 47 -20.57 27.23 6.87
CA LYS A 47 -21.96 27.69 6.74
C LYS A 47 -22.93 26.57 7.11
N MET A 48 -23.90 26.89 7.98
CA MET A 48 -24.96 25.96 8.36
C MET A 48 -25.74 25.48 7.12
N GLY A 49 -25.77 24.18 6.92
CA GLY A 49 -26.38 23.54 5.74
C GLY A 49 -25.44 23.38 4.54
N GLU A 50 -24.18 23.76 4.66
CA GLU A 50 -23.16 23.56 3.64
C GLU A 50 -22.92 22.05 3.39
N ILE A 51 -22.78 21.68 2.14
CA ILE A 51 -22.46 20.34 1.68
C ILE A 51 -21.19 20.48 0.82
N SER A 52 -20.16 19.68 1.10
CA SER A 52 -18.94 19.67 0.29
C SER A 52 -19.26 19.34 -1.18
N GLU A 53 -18.59 20.02 -2.10
CA GLU A 53 -18.82 19.82 -3.53
C GLU A 53 -18.59 18.38 -3.97
N ASN A 54 -17.53 17.76 -3.45
CA ASN A 54 -17.05 16.45 -3.86
C ASN A 54 -17.48 15.31 -2.94
N ASP A 55 -18.19 15.59 -1.84
CA ASP A 55 -18.59 14.58 -0.87
C ASP A 55 -19.90 14.95 -0.16
N ILE A 56 -21.00 14.34 -0.61
CA ILE A 56 -22.33 14.55 -0.01
C ILE A 56 -22.40 14.18 1.47
N TYR A 57 -21.56 13.22 1.92
CA TYR A 57 -21.50 12.82 3.31
C TYR A 57 -20.68 13.79 4.18
N HIS A 58 -19.93 14.71 3.58
CA HIS A 58 -19.25 15.79 4.30
C HIS A 58 -20.13 17.03 4.30
N ASN A 59 -21.00 17.11 5.28
CA ASN A 59 -22.06 18.10 5.39
C ASN A 59 -22.15 18.78 6.76
N PHE A 60 -22.48 20.06 6.77
CA PHE A 60 -22.76 20.82 7.99
C PHE A 60 -24.27 20.70 8.31
N ARG A 61 -24.63 19.75 9.18
CA ARG A 61 -26.02 19.55 9.60
C ARG A 61 -26.60 20.80 10.24
N LYS A 62 -27.78 21.20 9.78
CA LYS A 62 -28.52 22.35 10.35
C LYS A 62 -28.95 22.07 11.78
N TYR A 63 -28.76 23.03 12.66
CA TYR A 63 -29.23 23.03 14.04
C TYR A 63 -29.88 24.39 14.38
N ASN A 64 -30.44 24.55 15.62
CA ASN A 64 -31.02 25.81 16.00
C ASN A 64 -29.94 26.91 16.06
N PRO A 65 -30.06 28.01 15.31
CA PRO A 65 -29.04 29.06 15.24
C PRO A 65 -28.65 29.67 16.58
N LYS A 66 -29.56 29.70 17.56
CA LYS A 66 -29.27 30.19 18.91
C LYS A 66 -28.16 29.42 19.61
N MET A 67 -27.95 28.14 19.26
CA MET A 67 -26.89 27.31 19.83
C MET A 67 -25.50 27.70 19.37
N GLU A 68 -25.36 28.43 18.24
CA GLU A 68 -24.08 28.87 17.74
C GLU A 68 -23.35 29.80 18.74
N ALA A 69 -24.09 30.72 19.36
CA ALA A 69 -23.55 31.60 20.39
C ALA A 69 -23.00 30.84 21.60
N TRP A 70 -23.54 29.64 21.90
CA TRP A 70 -23.09 28.83 23.03
C TRP A 70 -21.74 28.18 22.80
N ILE A 71 -21.42 27.84 21.54
CA ILE A 71 -20.24 27.06 21.20
C ILE A 71 -19.15 27.86 20.48
N SER A 72 -19.45 29.09 20.03
CA SER A 72 -18.54 29.84 19.14
C SER A 72 -17.20 30.23 19.78
N GLU A 73 -17.14 30.41 21.07
CA GLU A 73 -15.93 30.89 21.79
C GLU A 73 -15.31 29.85 22.72
N ILE A 74 -15.96 28.65 22.88
CA ILE A 74 -15.35 27.60 23.69
C ILE A 74 -14.11 27.02 22.98
N LYS A 75 -13.07 26.78 23.79
CA LYS A 75 -11.82 26.16 23.33
C LYS A 75 -11.92 24.65 23.35
N GLU A 76 -10.93 23.99 22.76
CA GLU A 76 -10.82 22.53 22.83
C GLU A 76 -10.93 22.03 24.27
N GLY A 77 -11.78 21.03 24.49
CA GLY A 77 -12.08 20.44 25.80
C GLY A 77 -13.04 21.20 26.65
N GLN A 78 -13.44 22.42 26.27
CA GLN A 78 -14.45 23.20 27.02
C GLN A 78 -15.86 22.84 26.56
N SER A 79 -16.78 22.86 27.50
CA SER A 79 -18.23 22.76 27.28
C SER A 79 -18.85 24.16 27.19
N ALA A 80 -19.97 24.28 26.48
CA ALA A 80 -20.75 25.52 26.49
C ALA A 80 -21.25 25.94 27.91
N PHE A 81 -21.26 25.02 28.88
CA PHE A 81 -21.56 25.33 30.26
C PHE A 81 -20.40 26.02 31.01
N ASP A 82 -19.20 26.01 30.43
CA ASP A 82 -18.02 26.69 31.00
C ASP A 82 -17.94 28.17 30.56
N ASN A 83 -18.91 28.66 29.76
CA ASN A 83 -18.97 30.06 29.37
C ASN A 83 -19.16 30.97 30.58
N THR A 84 -18.40 32.05 30.64
CA THR A 84 -18.52 33.09 31.67
C THR A 84 -19.65 34.07 31.39
N ASP A 85 -20.01 34.26 30.11
CA ASP A 85 -21.15 35.06 29.68
C ASP A 85 -22.45 34.23 29.87
N ILE A 86 -23.32 34.68 30.72
CA ILE A 86 -24.59 34.02 31.04
C ILE A 86 -25.49 33.81 29.82
N ASN A 87 -25.42 34.69 28.84
CA ASN A 87 -26.19 34.58 27.58
C ASN A 87 -25.69 33.45 26.66
N ARG A 88 -24.49 32.97 26.91
CA ARG A 88 -23.85 31.90 26.16
C ARG A 88 -23.91 30.54 26.87
N ILE A 89 -24.54 30.50 28.04
CA ILE A 89 -24.82 29.22 28.72
C ILE A 89 -26.07 28.60 28.09
N PRO A 90 -26.06 27.28 27.78
CA PRO A 90 -27.23 26.59 27.23
C PRO A 90 -28.49 26.78 28.02
N HIS A 91 -29.54 27.34 27.42
CA HIS A 91 -30.79 27.67 28.07
C HIS A 91 -31.99 27.49 27.13
N THR A 92 -33.17 27.43 27.70
CA THR A 92 -34.47 27.48 27.01
C THR A 92 -35.29 28.65 27.55
N VAL A 93 -36.14 29.24 26.71
CA VAL A 93 -37.09 30.26 27.14
C VAL A 93 -38.45 29.61 27.24
N LYS A 94 -39.03 29.61 28.46
CA LYS A 94 -40.37 29.11 28.73
C LYS A 94 -41.21 30.27 29.29
N ASN A 95 -42.29 30.58 28.58
CA ASN A 95 -43.21 31.69 28.99
C ASN A 95 -42.49 33.03 29.25
N GLY A 96 -41.49 33.36 28.42
CA GLY A 96 -40.70 34.58 28.60
C GLY A 96 -39.59 34.51 29.67
N VAL A 97 -39.48 33.42 30.41
CA VAL A 97 -38.46 33.24 31.45
C VAL A 97 -37.32 32.34 30.90
N VAL A 98 -36.08 32.78 31.11
CA VAL A 98 -34.88 32.01 30.78
C VAL A 98 -34.70 30.91 31.83
N VAL A 99 -34.65 29.66 31.34
CA VAL A 99 -34.38 28.47 32.16
C VAL A 99 -33.10 27.82 31.70
N TYR A 100 -32.05 27.85 32.51
CA TYR A 100 -30.76 27.24 32.15
C TYR A 100 -30.84 25.73 32.18
N ASN A 101 -30.21 25.12 31.19
CA ASN A 101 -30.13 23.67 31.07
C ASN A 101 -29.20 23.12 32.16
N ALA A 102 -29.57 22.02 32.80
CA ALA A 102 -28.68 21.35 33.76
C ALA A 102 -27.60 20.53 33.02
N GLN A 103 -26.34 20.73 33.39
CA GLN A 103 -25.23 19.89 32.99
C GLN A 103 -25.29 18.57 33.79
N LYS A 104 -25.90 17.55 33.22
CA LYS A 104 -26.03 16.24 33.91
C LYS A 104 -24.81 15.35 33.76
N ASN A 105 -24.06 15.50 32.64
CA ASN A 105 -22.87 14.71 32.31
C ASN A 105 -21.87 15.70 31.71
N GLY A 106 -20.68 15.86 32.19
CA GLY A 106 -19.70 16.90 31.86
C GLY A 106 -19.23 17.01 30.39
N ASP A 107 -19.92 16.37 29.44
CA ASP A 107 -19.50 16.17 28.06
C ASP A 107 -20.47 16.71 26.98
N LYS A 108 -21.57 17.36 27.41
CA LYS A 108 -22.52 17.99 26.48
C LYS A 108 -21.97 19.32 25.95
N TYR A 109 -22.23 19.60 24.67
CA TYR A 109 -21.74 20.79 23.96
C TYR A 109 -20.22 20.97 24.05
N THR A 110 -19.45 19.88 24.22
CA THR A 110 -18.02 19.93 24.44
C THR A 110 -17.29 19.91 23.12
N ARG A 111 -16.44 20.92 22.90
CA ARG A 111 -15.53 20.98 21.73
C ARG A 111 -14.42 19.96 21.88
N GLN A 112 -14.22 19.13 20.86
CA GLN A 112 -13.26 18.03 20.89
C GLN A 112 -11.82 18.52 20.69
N TYR A 113 -10.87 17.65 21.04
CA TYR A 113 -9.45 17.92 20.88
C TYR A 113 -8.94 17.37 19.55
N TRP A 114 -8.12 18.14 18.84
CA TRP A 114 -7.45 17.66 17.63
C TRP A 114 -6.47 16.53 17.93
N ASP A 115 -5.68 16.67 18.98
CA ASP A 115 -4.54 15.81 19.25
C ASP A 115 -4.83 14.71 20.30
N LYS A 116 -6.11 14.36 20.45
CA LYS A 116 -6.59 13.18 21.19
C LYS A 116 -7.32 12.21 20.27
N VAL A 117 -7.44 10.96 20.72
CA VAL A 117 -8.29 9.96 20.07
C VAL A 117 -9.73 10.47 20.01
N ALA A 118 -10.41 10.22 18.89
CA ALA A 118 -11.80 10.63 18.73
C ALA A 118 -12.71 10.05 19.84
N PRO A 119 -13.75 10.78 20.24
CA PRO A 119 -14.68 10.32 21.26
C PRO A 119 -15.49 9.11 20.78
N CYS A 120 -16.19 8.47 21.72
CA CYS A 120 -17.15 7.42 21.39
C CYS A 120 -18.28 7.99 20.52
N ILE A 121 -18.55 7.35 19.40
CA ILE A 121 -19.66 7.72 18.52
C ILE A 121 -20.95 7.10 19.05
N HIS A 122 -21.92 7.94 19.38
CA HIS A 122 -23.25 7.55 19.86
C HIS A 122 -24.25 7.54 18.71
N THR A 123 -25.41 6.89 18.92
CA THR A 123 -26.52 6.86 17.95
C THR A 123 -27.10 8.26 17.67
N ARG A 124 -26.98 9.18 18.64
CA ARG A 124 -27.41 10.59 18.50
C ARG A 124 -26.22 11.52 18.30
N ASN A 125 -25.32 11.14 17.39
CA ASN A 125 -24.18 11.99 16.99
C ASN A 125 -24.57 13.17 16.07
N ASP A 126 -25.87 13.32 15.84
CA ASP A 126 -26.51 14.41 15.09
C ASP A 126 -26.85 15.63 15.96
N ILE A 127 -26.82 15.51 17.28
CA ILE A 127 -27.28 16.53 18.19
C ILE A 127 -26.11 17.23 18.90
N MET A 128 -26.08 18.57 18.85
CA MET A 128 -25.08 19.41 19.53
C MET A 128 -25.06 19.18 21.04
N ALA A 129 -26.22 18.95 21.63
CA ALA A 129 -26.38 18.66 23.05
C ALA A 129 -26.05 17.22 23.45
N SER A 130 -25.66 16.36 22.49
CA SER A 130 -25.18 15.01 22.78
C SER A 130 -23.72 15.04 23.25
N GLN A 131 -23.24 13.90 23.73
CA GLN A 131 -21.92 13.78 24.32
C GLN A 131 -20.84 13.92 23.24
N ASN A 132 -19.90 14.84 23.48
CA ASN A 132 -18.67 14.95 22.71
C ASN A 132 -18.85 15.08 21.17
N THR A 133 -19.81 15.90 20.72
CA THR A 133 -20.18 16.00 19.30
C THR A 133 -19.66 17.25 18.60
N VAL A 134 -19.14 18.26 19.31
CA VAL A 134 -18.70 19.52 18.70
C VAL A 134 -17.34 19.36 18.05
N HIS A 135 -17.25 19.72 16.76
CA HIS A 135 -16.01 19.69 15.99
C HIS A 135 -14.90 20.57 16.62
N PRO A 136 -13.62 20.19 16.56
CA PRO A 136 -12.53 20.93 17.20
C PRO A 136 -12.42 22.41 16.84
N VAL A 137 -12.78 22.80 15.63
CA VAL A 137 -12.69 24.20 15.13
C VAL A 137 -14.04 24.73 14.68
N ASP A 138 -14.76 23.99 13.85
CA ASP A 138 -16.00 24.45 13.26
C ASP A 138 -17.16 24.42 14.28
N ASN A 139 -18.07 25.38 14.20
CA ASN A 139 -19.23 25.45 15.11
C ASN A 139 -20.35 24.50 14.70
N ARG A 140 -20.06 23.22 14.65
CA ARG A 140 -20.98 22.18 14.17
C ARG A 140 -20.73 20.83 14.86
N VAL A 141 -21.65 19.92 14.67
CA VAL A 141 -21.40 18.49 14.94
C VAL A 141 -20.55 17.91 13.82
N PHE A 142 -19.92 16.78 14.10
CA PHE A 142 -19.18 16.05 13.05
C PHE A 142 -20.08 15.70 11.87
N SER A 143 -19.57 15.82 10.65
CA SER A 143 -20.24 15.38 9.44
C SER A 143 -20.36 13.85 9.39
N ILE A 144 -21.21 13.31 8.50
CA ILE A 144 -21.29 11.86 8.28
C ILE A 144 -19.91 11.30 7.88
N ARG A 145 -19.22 11.96 6.97
CA ARG A 145 -17.87 11.54 6.50
C ARG A 145 -16.86 11.46 7.64
N GLU A 146 -16.82 12.47 8.50
CA GLU A 146 -15.95 12.47 9.68
C GLU A 146 -16.27 11.31 10.62
N VAL A 147 -17.55 11.06 10.87
CA VAL A 147 -17.98 9.92 11.71
C VAL A 147 -17.62 8.58 11.05
N MET A 148 -17.77 8.44 9.73
CA MET A 148 -17.35 7.25 9.00
C MET A 148 -15.84 6.97 9.20
N LEU A 149 -15.00 7.99 9.03
CA LEU A 149 -13.55 7.86 9.22
C LEU A 149 -13.18 7.49 10.67
N MET A 150 -13.84 8.12 11.66
CA MET A 150 -13.67 7.77 13.07
C MET A 150 -14.09 6.32 13.38
N MET A 151 -15.05 5.78 12.64
CA MET A 151 -15.50 4.39 12.72
C MET A 151 -14.72 3.45 11.78
N SER A 152 -13.68 3.96 11.13
CA SER A 152 -12.88 3.24 10.14
C SER A 152 -13.68 2.62 8.99
N VAL A 153 -14.83 3.22 8.66
CA VAL A 153 -15.61 2.86 7.47
C VAL A 153 -14.87 3.38 6.24
N PRO A 154 -14.62 2.55 5.21
CA PRO A 154 -13.94 3.00 4.00
C PRO A 154 -14.63 4.19 3.34
N GLU A 155 -13.86 5.12 2.78
CA GLU A 155 -14.40 6.28 2.06
C GLU A 155 -15.25 5.88 0.86
N SER A 156 -14.90 4.76 0.23
CA SER A 156 -15.64 4.15 -0.88
C SER A 156 -16.97 3.50 -0.47
N PHE A 157 -17.27 3.41 0.84
CA PHE A 157 -18.52 2.81 1.31
C PHE A 157 -19.70 3.71 0.95
N ASN A 158 -20.67 3.16 0.25
CA ASN A 158 -21.89 3.86 -0.12
C ASN A 158 -23.09 3.41 0.73
N TRP A 159 -23.88 4.37 1.18
CA TRP A 159 -25.06 4.14 2.04
C TRP A 159 -26.36 3.96 1.26
N SER A 160 -26.30 3.97 -0.06
CA SER A 160 -27.49 3.85 -0.90
C SER A 160 -27.19 3.00 -2.15
N ASP A 161 -28.24 2.60 -2.86
CA ASP A 161 -28.12 1.91 -4.15
C ASP A 161 -27.68 2.85 -5.29
N ILE A 162 -27.66 4.17 -5.03
CA ILE A 162 -27.18 5.17 -6.00
C ILE A 162 -25.64 5.22 -5.88
N PRO A 163 -24.89 5.05 -6.96
CA PRO A 163 -23.44 5.19 -6.96
C PRO A 163 -22.99 6.54 -6.39
N PHE A 164 -21.88 6.54 -5.63
CA PHE A 164 -21.39 7.72 -4.91
C PHE A 164 -21.16 8.92 -5.84
N GLU A 165 -20.61 8.68 -7.03
CA GLU A 165 -20.36 9.70 -8.05
C GLU A 165 -21.67 10.37 -8.51
N LYS A 166 -22.73 9.55 -8.68
CA LYS A 166 -24.06 10.08 -9.04
C LYS A 166 -24.68 10.87 -7.91
N LEU A 167 -24.50 10.45 -6.65
CA LEU A 167 -24.95 11.23 -5.49
C LEU A 167 -24.25 12.58 -5.41
N ASN A 168 -22.96 12.64 -5.69
CA ASN A 168 -22.19 13.88 -5.68
C ASN A 168 -22.53 14.80 -6.86
N ALA A 169 -22.98 14.25 -7.97
CA ALA A 169 -23.43 15.01 -9.15
C ALA A 169 -24.84 15.59 -9.03
N LEU A 170 -25.61 15.24 -7.98
CA LEU A 170 -26.96 15.77 -7.76
C LEU A 170 -26.93 17.29 -7.57
N ALA A 171 -28.02 17.96 -8.01
CA ALA A 171 -28.20 19.38 -7.74
C ALA A 171 -28.31 19.65 -6.22
N PRO A 172 -27.94 20.85 -5.74
CA PRO A 172 -27.92 21.15 -4.29
C PRO A 172 -29.22 20.81 -3.56
N LYS A 173 -30.38 21.11 -4.15
CA LYS A 173 -31.70 20.77 -3.59
C LYS A 173 -31.95 19.28 -3.48
N GLU A 174 -31.44 18.50 -4.42
CA GLU A 174 -31.58 17.04 -4.43
C GLU A 174 -30.65 16.41 -3.39
N LYS A 175 -29.42 16.94 -3.23
CA LYS A 175 -28.51 16.55 -2.14
C LYS A 175 -29.14 16.80 -0.78
N GLU A 176 -29.76 17.98 -0.57
CA GLU A 176 -30.47 18.28 0.67
C GLU A 176 -31.66 17.33 0.92
N ALA A 177 -32.43 17.00 -0.12
CA ALA A 177 -33.55 16.05 -0.01
C ALA A 177 -33.07 14.65 0.36
N PHE A 178 -31.99 14.17 -0.25
CA PHE A 178 -31.36 12.90 0.08
C PHE A 178 -30.91 12.87 1.55
N LEU A 179 -30.13 13.87 2.00
CA LEU A 179 -29.66 13.96 3.38
C LEU A 179 -30.82 14.04 4.37
N LYS A 180 -31.88 14.82 4.06
CA LYS A 180 -33.06 14.91 4.91
C LYS A 180 -33.73 13.55 5.13
N LYS A 181 -33.69 12.67 4.13
CA LYS A 181 -34.29 11.33 4.20
C LYS A 181 -33.36 10.33 4.91
N GLU A 182 -32.07 10.32 4.58
CA GLU A 182 -31.17 9.22 4.93
C GLU A 182 -30.20 9.51 6.11
N GLU A 183 -29.92 10.79 6.37
CA GLU A 183 -28.90 11.19 7.37
C GLU A 183 -29.09 10.53 8.74
N MET A 184 -30.32 10.47 9.24
CA MET A 184 -30.61 9.92 10.56
C MET A 184 -30.32 8.42 10.64
N ASN A 185 -30.74 7.68 9.60
CA ASN A 185 -30.49 6.24 9.50
C ASN A 185 -28.98 5.95 9.44
N ILE A 186 -28.26 6.71 8.63
CA ILE A 186 -26.80 6.57 8.49
C ILE A 186 -26.09 6.83 9.82
N ARG A 187 -26.43 7.94 10.50
CA ARG A 187 -25.83 8.33 11.77
C ARG A 187 -26.15 7.34 12.90
N GLN A 188 -27.37 6.84 12.95
CA GLN A 188 -27.79 5.83 13.92
C GLN A 188 -27.00 4.54 13.67
N THR A 189 -26.94 4.05 12.44
CA THR A 189 -26.19 2.85 12.06
C THR A 189 -24.72 2.99 12.43
N LEU A 190 -24.08 4.13 12.14
CA LEU A 190 -22.72 4.40 12.56
C LEU A 190 -22.54 4.37 14.08
N GLY A 191 -23.52 4.92 14.83
CA GLY A 191 -23.51 4.91 16.29
C GLY A 191 -23.68 3.51 16.90
N GLU A 192 -24.39 2.61 16.24
CA GLU A 192 -24.59 1.20 16.65
C GLU A 192 -23.42 0.31 16.24
N ALA A 193 -22.75 0.64 15.14
CA ALA A 193 -21.71 -0.17 14.54
C ALA A 193 -20.49 -0.37 15.45
N VAL A 194 -19.74 -1.42 15.17
CA VAL A 194 -18.38 -1.62 15.68
C VAL A 194 -17.40 -1.14 14.59
N PRO A 195 -16.31 -0.44 14.95
CA PRO A 195 -15.32 0.01 13.96
C PRO A 195 -14.86 -1.12 13.05
N THR A 196 -14.93 -0.90 11.74
CA THR A 196 -14.75 -1.96 10.74
C THR A 196 -13.35 -2.57 10.77
N ILE A 197 -12.34 -1.82 11.20
CA ILE A 197 -10.96 -2.29 11.33
C ILE A 197 -10.83 -3.49 12.26
N ILE A 198 -11.66 -3.57 13.32
CA ILE A 198 -11.65 -4.68 14.28
C ILE A 198 -12.04 -5.98 13.57
N PHE A 199 -13.17 -5.98 12.86
CA PHE A 199 -13.61 -7.15 12.12
C PHE A 199 -12.73 -7.49 10.92
N ARG A 200 -12.11 -6.48 10.29
CA ARG A 200 -11.10 -6.71 9.25
C ARG A 200 -9.90 -7.49 9.79
N GLN A 201 -9.39 -7.12 10.96
CA GLN A 201 -8.30 -7.86 11.60
C GLN A 201 -8.71 -9.30 11.94
N ILE A 202 -9.89 -9.48 12.53
CA ILE A 202 -10.43 -10.81 12.84
C ILE A 202 -10.58 -11.65 11.57
N ALA A 203 -11.23 -11.11 10.55
CA ALA A 203 -11.41 -11.80 9.26
C ALA A 203 -10.08 -12.17 8.61
N ASN A 204 -9.09 -11.27 8.65
CA ASN A 204 -7.76 -11.55 8.12
C ASN A 204 -7.04 -12.66 8.92
N LYS A 205 -7.19 -12.69 10.24
CA LYS A 205 -6.63 -13.75 11.07
C LYS A 205 -7.31 -15.09 10.81
N ILE A 206 -8.64 -15.11 10.75
CA ILE A 206 -9.42 -16.32 10.38
C ILE A 206 -8.95 -16.82 9.01
N ARG A 207 -8.90 -15.95 8.02
CA ARG A 207 -8.43 -16.28 6.68
C ARG A 207 -7.02 -16.88 6.68
N ARG A 208 -6.06 -16.24 7.37
CA ARG A 208 -4.68 -16.74 7.49
C ARG A 208 -4.62 -18.17 8.05
N VAL A 209 -5.50 -18.50 8.97
CA VAL A 209 -5.53 -19.83 9.58
C VAL A 209 -6.23 -20.84 8.66
N LEU A 210 -7.36 -20.48 8.08
CA LEU A 210 -8.10 -21.35 7.16
C LEU A 210 -7.31 -21.66 5.88
N CYS A 211 -6.53 -20.67 5.40
CA CYS A 211 -5.70 -20.82 4.20
C CYS A 211 -4.25 -21.27 4.51
N LYS A 212 -3.90 -21.46 5.79
CA LYS A 212 -2.56 -21.93 6.15
C LYS A 212 -2.41 -23.39 5.78
N PRO A 213 -1.44 -23.76 4.91
CA PRO A 213 -1.13 -25.17 4.69
C PRO A 213 -0.71 -25.78 6.04
N THR A 214 -1.28 -26.91 6.39
CA THR A 214 -0.89 -27.66 7.59
C THR A 214 0.54 -28.18 7.46
N LEU A 215 0.99 -28.39 6.22
CA LEU A 215 2.30 -28.90 5.87
C LEU A 215 3.38 -27.81 5.91
N THR A 216 4.43 -27.95 6.72
CA THR A 216 5.59 -27.05 6.70
C THR A 216 6.44 -27.27 5.44
N GLU A 217 7.32 -26.34 5.11
CA GLU A 217 8.26 -26.52 3.98
C GLU A 217 9.24 -27.68 4.23
N GLN A 218 9.67 -27.82 5.47
CA GLN A 218 10.55 -28.92 5.89
C GLN A 218 9.85 -30.27 5.76
N ASP A 219 8.57 -30.35 6.16
CA ASP A 219 7.78 -31.57 5.99
C ASP A 219 7.61 -31.93 4.52
N ALA A 220 7.33 -30.92 3.68
CA ALA A 220 7.20 -31.12 2.22
C ALA A 220 8.52 -31.63 1.61
N LYS A 221 9.66 -31.04 1.95
CA LYS A 221 10.98 -31.51 1.53
C LYS A 221 11.24 -32.95 1.98
N GLY A 222 10.93 -33.26 3.25
CA GLY A 222 11.04 -34.62 3.76
C GLY A 222 10.16 -35.64 3.05
N ILE A 223 8.96 -35.24 2.57
CA ILE A 223 8.10 -36.09 1.75
C ILE A 223 8.72 -36.29 0.36
N ILE A 224 9.20 -35.20 -0.27
CA ILE A 224 9.84 -35.24 -1.60
C ILE A 224 11.03 -36.21 -1.59
N GLU A 225 11.91 -36.11 -0.60
CA GLU A 225 13.08 -36.97 -0.47
C GLU A 225 12.68 -38.43 -0.24
N ARG A 226 11.82 -38.72 0.75
CA ARG A 226 11.40 -40.08 1.10
C ARG A 226 10.65 -40.77 -0.03
N ARG A 227 9.87 -40.03 -0.81
CA ARG A 227 9.05 -40.57 -1.92
C ARG A 227 9.72 -40.40 -3.28
N LYS A 228 10.92 -39.78 -3.36
CA LYS A 228 11.66 -39.50 -4.58
C LYS A 228 10.83 -38.74 -5.63
N LEU A 229 10.14 -37.68 -5.18
CA LEU A 229 9.19 -36.93 -6.02
C LEU A 229 9.85 -35.90 -6.93
N THR A 230 11.16 -35.87 -7.05
CA THR A 230 11.90 -35.09 -8.05
C THR A 230 11.75 -35.64 -9.48
N ASP A 231 11.36 -36.90 -9.58
CA ASP A 231 10.95 -37.51 -10.83
C ASP A 231 9.47 -37.19 -11.12
N ILE A 232 9.19 -36.72 -12.35
CA ILE A 232 7.86 -36.23 -12.73
C ILE A 232 6.79 -37.34 -12.68
N GLU A 233 7.11 -38.54 -13.14
CA GLU A 233 6.20 -39.68 -13.13
C GLU A 233 5.78 -40.06 -11.70
N SER A 234 6.77 -40.11 -10.81
CA SER A 234 6.58 -40.39 -9.39
C SER A 234 5.73 -39.29 -8.70
N LEU A 235 5.95 -38.03 -9.06
CA LEU A 235 5.20 -36.90 -8.55
C LEU A 235 3.74 -36.94 -9.02
N LEU A 236 3.48 -37.14 -10.29
CA LEU A 236 2.14 -37.24 -10.84
C LEU A 236 1.35 -38.41 -10.24
N ARG A 237 2.01 -39.57 -10.09
CA ARG A 237 1.41 -40.72 -9.40
C ARG A 237 1.09 -40.40 -7.95
N PHE A 238 2.00 -39.77 -7.24
CA PHE A 238 1.80 -39.33 -5.85
C PHE A 238 0.60 -38.40 -5.71
N ILE A 239 0.48 -37.39 -6.57
CA ILE A 239 -0.64 -36.44 -6.55
C ILE A 239 -1.97 -37.18 -6.80
N ARG A 240 -2.04 -38.02 -7.85
CA ARG A 240 -3.27 -38.72 -8.23
C ARG A 240 -3.75 -39.73 -7.19
N THR A 241 -2.83 -40.46 -6.58
CA THR A 241 -3.17 -41.54 -5.63
C THR A 241 -3.37 -41.05 -4.20
N ASN A 242 -2.92 -39.83 -3.87
CA ASN A 242 -2.96 -39.35 -2.50
C ASN A 242 -4.22 -38.52 -2.22
N ASN A 243 -5.07 -39.02 -1.32
CA ASN A 243 -6.30 -38.35 -0.89
C ASN A 243 -6.21 -37.77 0.53
N SER A 244 -5.04 -37.91 1.19
CA SER A 244 -4.83 -37.42 2.56
C SER A 244 -4.46 -35.96 2.63
N TYR A 245 -3.89 -35.42 1.56
CA TYR A 245 -3.45 -34.03 1.47
C TYR A 245 -4.47 -33.15 0.74
N LYS A 246 -4.65 -31.93 1.23
CA LYS A 246 -5.47 -30.91 0.56
C LYS A 246 -4.76 -30.37 -0.68
N PHE A 247 -5.49 -29.73 -1.58
CA PHE A 247 -4.92 -29.09 -2.78
C PHE A 247 -3.71 -28.21 -2.46
N ALA A 248 -3.80 -27.31 -1.46
CA ALA A 248 -2.72 -26.41 -1.07
C ALA A 248 -1.46 -27.14 -0.58
N GLU A 249 -1.59 -28.32 0.01
CA GLU A 249 -0.47 -29.14 0.46
C GLU A 249 0.18 -29.87 -0.73
N LEU A 250 -0.65 -30.48 -1.59
CA LEU A 250 -0.17 -31.13 -2.82
C LEU A 250 0.50 -30.11 -3.76
N SER A 251 -0.11 -28.95 -3.96
CA SER A 251 0.44 -27.85 -4.74
C SER A 251 1.82 -27.42 -4.20
N LYS A 252 1.97 -27.29 -2.87
CA LYS A 252 3.23 -26.95 -2.24
C LYS A 252 4.30 -28.05 -2.41
N ILE A 253 3.93 -29.32 -2.28
CA ILE A 253 4.84 -30.45 -2.54
C ILE A 253 5.28 -30.44 -4.00
N ALA A 254 4.33 -30.30 -4.92
CA ALA A 254 4.56 -30.31 -6.36
C ALA A 254 5.50 -29.17 -6.79
N GLU A 255 5.28 -27.96 -6.28
CA GLU A 255 6.13 -26.83 -6.60
C GLU A 255 7.56 -26.98 -6.06
N LEU A 256 7.72 -27.49 -4.83
CA LEU A 256 9.04 -27.75 -4.25
C LEU A 256 9.76 -28.94 -4.92
N ALA A 257 9.03 -29.88 -5.48
CA ALA A 257 9.58 -31.03 -6.20
C ALA A 257 9.98 -30.70 -7.64
N ASN A 258 9.37 -29.68 -8.27
CA ASN A 258 9.67 -29.31 -9.66
C ASN A 258 11.07 -28.67 -9.76
N ALA A 259 12.02 -29.40 -10.35
CA ALA A 259 13.41 -28.98 -10.50
C ALA A 259 13.57 -27.74 -11.42
N GLN A 260 12.64 -27.44 -12.31
CA GLN A 260 12.68 -26.28 -13.21
C GLN A 260 12.32 -24.96 -12.51
N ARG A 261 11.82 -25.02 -11.29
CA ARG A 261 11.37 -23.86 -10.51
C ARG A 261 12.48 -22.80 -10.33
N GLU A 262 13.69 -23.21 -9.95
CA GLU A 262 14.80 -22.27 -9.73
C GLU A 262 15.26 -21.62 -11.04
N ASN A 263 15.21 -22.37 -12.14
CA ASN A 263 15.58 -21.87 -13.47
C ASN A 263 14.56 -20.82 -13.98
N ASN A 264 13.29 -20.99 -13.64
CA ASN A 264 12.20 -20.12 -14.08
C ASN A 264 11.89 -18.98 -13.10
N ALA A 265 12.63 -18.85 -11.99
CA ALA A 265 12.38 -17.88 -10.91
C ALA A 265 10.90 -17.82 -10.49
N ALA A 266 10.24 -18.99 -10.43
CA ALA A 266 8.86 -19.14 -10.06
C ALA A 266 8.73 -19.17 -8.53
N TYR A 267 7.84 -18.32 -7.98
CA TYR A 267 7.61 -18.21 -6.54
C TYR A 267 6.20 -18.68 -6.17
N TYR A 268 6.13 -19.52 -5.13
CA TYR A 268 4.85 -20.05 -4.63
C TYR A 268 3.95 -18.93 -4.13
N THR A 269 2.80 -18.75 -4.79
CA THR A 269 1.78 -17.82 -4.34
C THR A 269 0.91 -18.49 -3.29
N ARG A 270 0.93 -17.99 -2.07
CA ARG A 270 0.16 -18.54 -0.94
C ARG A 270 -1.35 -18.36 -1.19
N GLN A 271 -2.16 -19.27 -0.65
CA GLN A 271 -3.62 -19.19 -0.80
C GLN A 271 -4.24 -17.92 -0.21
N ASP A 272 -3.69 -17.41 0.90
CA ASP A 272 -4.13 -16.12 1.47
C ASP A 272 -3.80 -14.92 0.58
N THR A 273 -2.66 -14.96 -0.12
CA THR A 273 -2.28 -13.97 -1.14
C THR A 273 -3.19 -14.07 -2.35
N CYS A 274 -3.45 -15.30 -2.86
CA CYS A 274 -4.40 -15.54 -3.96
C CYS A 274 -5.79 -14.99 -3.63
N PHE A 275 -6.29 -15.30 -2.45
CA PHE A 275 -7.60 -14.80 -1.99
C PHE A 275 -7.64 -13.27 -1.94
N THR A 276 -6.59 -12.63 -1.41
CA THR A 276 -6.51 -11.16 -1.36
C THR A 276 -6.58 -10.55 -2.75
N ILE A 277 -5.80 -11.07 -3.69
CA ILE A 277 -5.76 -10.56 -5.07
C ILE A 277 -7.12 -10.77 -5.75
N ILE A 278 -7.67 -11.98 -5.67
CA ILE A 278 -8.93 -12.33 -6.32
C ILE A 278 -10.11 -11.54 -5.73
N SER A 279 -10.07 -11.20 -4.44
CA SER A 279 -11.11 -10.36 -3.81
C SER A 279 -11.21 -8.94 -4.39
N LYS A 280 -10.19 -8.48 -5.12
CA LYS A 280 -10.17 -7.17 -5.78
C LYS A 280 -10.64 -7.20 -7.24
N LEU A 281 -10.83 -8.39 -7.80
CA LEU A 281 -11.36 -8.56 -9.14
C LEU A 281 -12.86 -8.22 -9.19
N PRO A 282 -13.43 -7.92 -10.37
CA PRO A 282 -14.86 -7.65 -10.54
C PRO A 282 -15.74 -8.76 -9.97
N GLU A 283 -16.97 -8.40 -9.63
CA GLU A 283 -17.92 -9.34 -9.03
C GLU A 283 -18.55 -10.27 -10.07
N ALA A 284 -18.88 -11.50 -9.67
CA ALA A 284 -19.46 -12.53 -10.55
C ALA A 284 -20.74 -12.05 -11.25
N LYS A 285 -21.57 -11.25 -10.57
CA LYS A 285 -22.84 -10.70 -11.12
C LYS A 285 -22.67 -9.77 -12.33
N GLU A 286 -21.45 -9.35 -12.63
CA GLU A 286 -21.16 -8.50 -13.79
C GLU A 286 -21.09 -9.30 -15.11
N TYR A 287 -21.10 -10.64 -15.03
CA TYR A 287 -20.85 -11.51 -16.17
C TYR A 287 -21.96 -12.54 -16.39
N THR A 288 -22.29 -12.77 -17.65
CA THR A 288 -23.05 -13.95 -18.11
C THR A 288 -22.12 -15.01 -18.72
N THR A 289 -21.06 -14.55 -19.38
CA THR A 289 -19.92 -15.34 -19.84
C THR A 289 -18.67 -14.64 -19.37
N LEU A 290 -17.71 -15.38 -18.85
CA LEU A 290 -16.47 -14.84 -18.30
C LEU A 290 -15.27 -15.61 -18.86
N ASP A 291 -14.41 -14.91 -19.59
CA ASP A 291 -13.15 -15.44 -20.12
C ASP A 291 -11.98 -14.98 -19.24
N ILE A 292 -11.27 -15.93 -18.62
CA ILE A 292 -10.13 -15.68 -17.71
C ILE A 292 -8.86 -16.24 -18.35
N LEU A 293 -7.74 -15.52 -18.22
CA LEU A 293 -6.42 -15.99 -18.59
C LEU A 293 -5.48 -15.98 -17.37
N GLU A 294 -4.81 -17.09 -17.12
CA GLU A 294 -3.65 -17.18 -16.22
C GLU A 294 -2.38 -17.47 -17.06
N PRO A 295 -1.54 -16.46 -17.38
CA PRO A 295 -0.50 -16.56 -18.40
C PRO A 295 0.82 -17.17 -17.93
N SER A 296 0.92 -17.55 -16.67
CA SER A 296 2.09 -18.19 -16.04
C SER A 296 1.60 -19.01 -14.84
N VAL A 297 0.87 -20.08 -15.16
CA VAL A 297 0.02 -20.74 -14.17
C VAL A 297 0.80 -21.56 -13.13
N GLY A 298 1.99 -22.08 -13.48
CA GLY A 298 2.76 -22.97 -12.62
C GLY A 298 1.90 -24.14 -12.15
N VAL A 299 1.72 -24.28 -10.83
CA VAL A 299 0.89 -25.35 -10.21
C VAL A 299 -0.56 -24.90 -9.98
N GLY A 300 -1.00 -23.73 -10.46
CA GLY A 300 -2.40 -23.28 -10.45
C GLY A 300 -2.92 -22.79 -9.10
N ASN A 301 -2.11 -22.06 -8.35
CA ASN A 301 -2.48 -21.60 -7.01
C ASN A 301 -3.69 -20.65 -6.97
N PHE A 302 -3.99 -19.92 -8.05
CA PHE A 302 -5.16 -19.05 -8.16
C PHE A 302 -6.45 -19.82 -8.45
N LEU A 303 -6.40 -20.97 -9.14
CA LEU A 303 -7.57 -21.69 -9.65
C LEU A 303 -8.63 -22.02 -8.61
N PRO A 304 -8.31 -22.57 -7.41
CA PRO A 304 -9.35 -22.93 -6.44
C PRO A 304 -10.19 -21.73 -6.00
N THR A 305 -9.54 -20.58 -5.84
CA THR A 305 -10.21 -19.36 -5.41
C THR A 305 -10.96 -18.68 -6.57
N LEU A 306 -10.45 -18.75 -7.80
CA LEU A 306 -11.15 -18.28 -8.99
C LEU A 306 -12.43 -19.09 -9.23
N ILE A 307 -12.33 -20.43 -9.19
CA ILE A 307 -13.46 -21.34 -9.33
C ILE A 307 -14.52 -21.02 -8.27
N GLN A 308 -14.12 -20.81 -7.02
CA GLN A 308 -15.04 -20.46 -5.94
C GLN A 308 -15.72 -19.10 -6.16
N LYS A 309 -14.96 -18.07 -6.57
CA LYS A 309 -15.51 -16.72 -6.76
C LYS A 309 -16.53 -16.66 -7.90
N TYR A 310 -16.27 -17.39 -8.97
CA TYR A 310 -17.07 -17.30 -10.21
C TYR A 310 -17.97 -18.52 -10.45
N ALA A 311 -18.20 -19.34 -9.40
CA ALA A 311 -19.04 -20.54 -9.49
C ALA A 311 -20.47 -20.26 -9.99
N ASP A 312 -21.01 -19.07 -9.68
CA ASP A 312 -22.38 -18.68 -10.03
C ASP A 312 -22.49 -18.00 -11.42
N VAL A 313 -21.37 -17.77 -12.13
CA VAL A 313 -21.40 -17.22 -13.50
C VAL A 313 -21.86 -18.32 -14.47
N PRO A 314 -22.85 -18.10 -15.34
CA PRO A 314 -23.40 -19.15 -16.20
C PRO A 314 -22.38 -19.90 -17.06
N ILE A 315 -21.38 -19.20 -17.60
CA ILE A 315 -20.29 -19.80 -18.39
C ILE A 315 -18.98 -19.16 -18.01
N VAL A 316 -18.00 -19.96 -17.57
CA VAL A 316 -16.64 -19.49 -17.26
C VAL A 316 -15.63 -20.31 -18.07
N ASN A 317 -14.80 -19.62 -18.86
CA ASN A 317 -13.70 -20.25 -19.58
C ASN A 317 -12.40 -19.76 -18.96
N ILE A 318 -11.53 -20.67 -18.54
CA ILE A 318 -10.23 -20.36 -17.93
C ILE A 318 -9.13 -20.94 -18.83
N ASP A 319 -8.38 -20.08 -19.50
CA ASP A 319 -7.19 -20.47 -20.23
C ASP A 319 -5.98 -20.36 -19.30
N VAL A 320 -5.26 -21.46 -19.12
CA VAL A 320 -4.05 -21.52 -18.29
C VAL A 320 -2.85 -21.83 -19.17
N VAL A 321 -1.83 -20.98 -19.09
CA VAL A 321 -0.65 -21.09 -19.95
C VAL A 321 0.60 -21.21 -19.09
N ASP A 322 1.48 -22.12 -19.44
CA ASP A 322 2.86 -22.18 -18.93
C ASP A 322 3.81 -22.61 -20.02
N ILE A 323 5.06 -22.17 -19.92
CA ILE A 323 6.13 -22.59 -20.86
C ILE A 323 6.62 -24.01 -20.54
N ASP A 324 6.47 -24.45 -19.28
CA ASP A 324 6.93 -25.76 -18.80
C ASP A 324 5.79 -26.77 -18.89
N GLU A 325 5.98 -27.76 -19.79
CA GLU A 325 5.04 -28.87 -19.97
C GLU A 325 4.81 -29.69 -18.69
N ASN A 326 5.84 -29.84 -17.85
CA ASN A 326 5.73 -30.54 -16.58
C ASN A 326 4.82 -29.78 -15.60
N SER A 327 4.89 -28.46 -15.58
CA SER A 327 3.99 -27.62 -14.78
C SER A 327 2.54 -27.82 -15.21
N ILE A 328 2.25 -27.89 -16.49
CA ILE A 328 0.90 -28.16 -17.01
C ILE A 328 0.43 -29.58 -16.63
N ALA A 329 1.29 -30.61 -16.75
CA ALA A 329 0.95 -31.97 -16.33
C ALA A 329 0.67 -32.08 -14.83
N ILE A 330 1.46 -31.40 -14.00
CA ILE A 330 1.26 -31.30 -12.55
C ILE A 330 -0.08 -30.62 -12.25
N LEU A 331 -0.35 -29.50 -12.92
CA LEU A 331 -1.58 -28.75 -12.77
C LEU A 331 -2.81 -29.62 -13.11
N GLN A 332 -2.79 -30.35 -14.19
CA GLN A 332 -3.86 -31.27 -14.57
C GLN A 332 -4.13 -32.30 -13.45
N ALA A 333 -3.07 -32.92 -12.92
CA ALA A 333 -3.19 -33.88 -11.81
C ALA A 333 -3.73 -33.24 -10.52
N LEU A 334 -3.38 -31.97 -10.24
CA LEU A 334 -3.90 -31.23 -9.09
C LEU A 334 -5.38 -30.84 -9.27
N VAL A 335 -5.75 -30.46 -10.48
CA VAL A 335 -7.14 -30.09 -10.83
C VAL A 335 -8.09 -31.28 -10.71
N GLU A 336 -7.64 -32.54 -10.96
CA GLU A 336 -8.41 -33.76 -10.71
C GLU A 336 -8.82 -33.88 -9.22
N LYS A 337 -8.19 -33.16 -8.29
CA LYS A 337 -8.51 -33.15 -6.84
C LYS A 337 -9.50 -32.06 -6.43
N ILE A 338 -9.92 -31.21 -7.36
CA ILE A 338 -10.87 -30.13 -7.12
C ILE A 338 -12.22 -30.48 -7.75
N ASN A 339 -13.29 -30.15 -7.04
CA ASN A 339 -14.63 -30.24 -7.63
C ASN A 339 -14.84 -28.97 -8.50
N ILE A 340 -14.86 -29.15 -9.82
CA ILE A 340 -15.09 -28.09 -10.79
C ILE A 340 -16.59 -28.10 -11.15
N PRO A 341 -17.30 -26.95 -10.96
CA PRO A 341 -18.68 -26.80 -11.45
C PRO A 341 -18.77 -27.02 -12.98
N GLN A 342 -19.89 -27.54 -13.47
CA GLN A 342 -20.07 -27.86 -14.88
C GLN A 342 -20.00 -26.66 -15.83
N ASN A 343 -20.27 -25.47 -15.34
CA ASN A 343 -20.22 -24.21 -16.07
C ASN A 343 -18.80 -23.64 -16.20
N ILE A 344 -17.78 -24.29 -15.60
CA ILE A 344 -16.39 -23.85 -15.65
C ILE A 344 -15.57 -24.78 -16.54
N HIS A 345 -14.96 -24.22 -17.56
CA HIS A 345 -14.15 -24.94 -18.54
C HIS A 345 -12.69 -24.47 -18.47
N ILE A 346 -11.75 -25.39 -18.29
CA ILE A 346 -10.31 -25.08 -18.20
C ILE A 346 -9.61 -25.61 -19.47
N ARG A 347 -8.90 -24.71 -20.16
CA ARG A 347 -8.06 -25.06 -21.32
C ARG A 347 -6.59 -24.92 -20.94
N TYR A 348 -5.81 -25.96 -21.14
CA TYR A 348 -4.39 -26.04 -20.83
C TYR A 348 -3.57 -25.78 -22.07
N ILE A 349 -2.59 -24.86 -21.97
CA ILE A 349 -1.76 -24.43 -23.11
C ILE A 349 -0.29 -24.45 -22.68
N VAL A 350 0.53 -25.21 -23.41
CA VAL A 350 1.99 -25.19 -23.25
C VAL A 350 2.55 -24.20 -24.27
N ALA A 351 2.96 -23.02 -23.80
CA ALA A 351 3.47 -21.97 -24.68
C ALA A 351 4.23 -20.88 -23.88
N ASP A 352 5.08 -20.14 -24.57
CA ASP A 352 5.60 -18.87 -24.07
C ASP A 352 4.54 -17.78 -24.22
N SER A 353 3.94 -17.34 -23.13
CA SER A 353 2.86 -16.36 -23.12
C SER A 353 3.24 -15.01 -23.72
N LEU A 354 4.52 -14.64 -23.73
CA LEU A 354 4.98 -13.38 -24.32
C LEU A 354 5.00 -13.45 -25.85
N LEU A 355 5.24 -14.63 -26.41
CA LEU A 355 5.29 -14.87 -27.87
C LEU A 355 3.99 -15.45 -28.41
N TYR A 356 3.16 -16.01 -27.54
CA TYR A 356 1.90 -16.64 -27.94
C TYR A 356 0.90 -15.60 -28.50
N SER A 357 0.23 -15.97 -29.60
CA SER A 357 -0.83 -15.17 -30.22
C SER A 357 -2.18 -15.56 -29.61
N PHE A 358 -2.69 -14.75 -28.70
CA PHE A 358 -4.02 -14.94 -28.15
C PHE A 358 -5.08 -14.50 -29.16
N GLU A 359 -6.04 -15.38 -29.47
CA GLU A 359 -7.06 -15.17 -30.51
C GLU A 359 -8.20 -14.25 -30.05
N LYS A 360 -8.34 -14.05 -28.72
CA LYS A 360 -9.41 -13.24 -28.10
C LYS A 360 -8.86 -12.31 -27.04
N LYS A 361 -9.66 -11.31 -26.67
CA LYS A 361 -9.48 -10.56 -25.43
C LYS A 361 -10.15 -11.29 -24.28
N TYR A 362 -9.49 -11.30 -23.13
CA TYR A 362 -10.00 -11.87 -21.89
C TYR A 362 -10.65 -10.80 -21.03
N ASP A 363 -11.72 -11.16 -20.33
CA ASP A 363 -12.34 -10.25 -19.37
C ASP A 363 -11.43 -10.00 -18.19
N ILE A 364 -10.75 -11.06 -17.72
CA ILE A 364 -9.80 -11.00 -16.60
C ILE A 364 -8.52 -11.72 -16.98
N VAL A 365 -7.39 -11.06 -16.74
CA VAL A 365 -6.07 -11.69 -16.73
C VAL A 365 -5.54 -11.62 -15.31
N ILE A 366 -5.13 -12.75 -14.76
CA ILE A 366 -4.55 -12.84 -13.41
C ILE A 366 -3.33 -13.73 -13.42
N GLY A 367 -2.28 -13.37 -12.66
CA GLY A 367 -1.10 -14.23 -12.59
C GLY A 367 0.02 -13.71 -11.71
N ASN A 368 1.02 -14.55 -11.57
CA ASN A 368 2.30 -14.26 -10.93
C ASN A 368 3.41 -14.54 -11.95
N PRO A 369 3.78 -13.54 -12.79
CA PRO A 369 4.81 -13.72 -13.79
C PRO A 369 6.20 -13.95 -13.17
N PRO A 370 7.15 -14.57 -13.86
CA PRO A 370 8.51 -14.80 -13.36
C PRO A 370 9.29 -13.50 -13.15
N TYR A 371 10.05 -13.41 -12.02
CA TYR A 371 10.80 -12.21 -11.60
C TYR A 371 12.28 -12.29 -11.96
N MET A 372 12.60 -12.68 -13.17
CA MET A 372 13.99 -12.81 -13.61
C MET A 372 14.38 -11.80 -14.67
N LYS A 373 15.69 -11.50 -14.73
CA LYS A 373 16.30 -10.71 -15.79
C LYS A 373 16.88 -11.65 -16.85
N ILE A 374 16.58 -11.37 -18.10
CA ILE A 374 17.22 -12.06 -19.21
C ILE A 374 18.59 -11.42 -19.45
N THR A 375 19.64 -12.15 -19.08
CA THR A 375 21.02 -11.66 -19.19
C THR A 375 21.86 -12.44 -20.18
N LYS A 376 21.58 -13.73 -20.37
CA LYS A 376 22.37 -14.64 -21.20
C LYS A 376 21.80 -14.80 -22.63
N ASP A 377 20.50 -14.94 -22.75
CA ASP A 377 19.81 -15.12 -24.02
C ASP A 377 19.45 -13.78 -24.67
N LYS A 378 20.40 -13.23 -25.41
CA LYS A 378 20.19 -11.96 -26.12
C LYS A 378 19.18 -12.05 -27.27
N LYS A 379 19.01 -13.25 -27.87
CA LYS A 379 18.05 -13.45 -28.97
C LYS A 379 16.63 -13.42 -28.44
N LEU A 380 16.36 -14.16 -27.35
CA LEU A 380 15.06 -14.15 -26.67
C LEU A 380 14.70 -12.76 -26.15
N LEU A 381 15.68 -12.07 -25.56
CA LEU A 381 15.46 -10.69 -25.10
C LEU A 381 15.10 -9.75 -26.25
N ALA A 382 15.72 -9.90 -27.40
CA ALA A 382 15.43 -9.09 -28.60
C ALA A 382 13.99 -9.32 -29.07
N LEU A 383 13.52 -10.58 -29.12
CA LEU A 383 12.14 -10.93 -29.48
C LEU A 383 11.11 -10.30 -28.52
N TYR A 384 11.35 -10.35 -27.22
CA TYR A 384 10.44 -9.71 -26.25
C TYR A 384 10.44 -8.19 -26.39
N LYS A 385 11.63 -7.59 -26.54
CA LYS A 385 11.75 -6.14 -26.77
C LYS A 385 11.10 -5.70 -28.08
N GLU A 386 11.10 -6.50 -29.12
CA GLU A 386 10.42 -6.16 -30.38
C GLU A 386 8.93 -5.90 -30.15
N GLN A 387 8.27 -6.72 -29.33
CA GLN A 387 6.84 -6.62 -29.02
C GLN A 387 6.50 -5.60 -27.92
N ALA A 388 7.44 -5.25 -27.05
CA ALA A 388 7.23 -4.36 -25.92
C ALA A 388 7.50 -2.89 -26.27
N GLN A 389 6.86 -1.96 -25.57
CA GLN A 389 7.17 -0.53 -25.64
C GLN A 389 8.39 -0.20 -24.76
N ASN A 390 8.47 -0.79 -23.55
CA ASN A 390 9.62 -0.58 -22.68
C ASN A 390 10.87 -1.31 -23.21
N LYS A 391 11.79 -0.55 -23.77
CA LYS A 391 13.09 -1.05 -24.28
C LYS A 391 14.20 -1.00 -23.22
N ASP A 392 13.98 -0.34 -22.07
CA ASP A 392 15.02 -0.07 -21.07
C ASP A 392 15.21 -1.21 -20.08
N THR A 393 14.22 -2.10 -19.98
CA THR A 393 14.27 -3.25 -19.08
C THR A 393 14.69 -4.54 -19.78
N ASN A 394 15.20 -5.47 -19.00
CA ASN A 394 15.36 -6.88 -19.35
C ASN A 394 14.67 -7.82 -18.35
N ASN A 395 13.79 -7.28 -17.51
CA ASN A 395 12.96 -8.02 -16.57
C ASN A 395 11.71 -8.59 -17.24
N ILE A 396 11.49 -9.89 -17.12
CA ILE A 396 10.38 -10.61 -17.76
C ILE A 396 9.02 -10.06 -17.31
N PHE A 397 8.81 -9.80 -16.03
CA PHE A 397 7.51 -9.36 -15.53
C PHE A 397 7.02 -8.04 -16.17
N ALA A 398 7.94 -7.16 -16.57
CA ALA A 398 7.55 -5.91 -17.24
C ALA A 398 6.97 -6.19 -18.63
N PHE A 399 7.55 -7.14 -19.39
CA PHE A 399 7.00 -7.59 -20.67
C PHE A 399 5.63 -8.26 -20.49
N PHE A 400 5.46 -9.03 -19.38
CA PHE A 400 4.15 -9.60 -19.04
C PHE A 400 3.11 -8.51 -18.79
N ILE A 401 3.43 -7.44 -18.05
CA ILE A 401 2.49 -6.34 -17.81
C ILE A 401 1.97 -5.79 -19.15
N GLU A 402 2.87 -5.42 -20.07
CA GLU A 402 2.50 -4.84 -21.36
C GLU A 402 1.69 -5.82 -22.24
N LYS A 403 2.15 -7.07 -22.35
CA LYS A 403 1.46 -8.10 -23.12
C LYS A 403 0.05 -8.36 -22.55
N MET A 404 -0.06 -8.49 -21.24
CA MET A 404 -1.35 -8.78 -20.61
C MET A 404 -2.33 -7.58 -20.68
N MET A 405 -1.83 -6.35 -20.66
CA MET A 405 -2.64 -5.16 -20.92
C MET A 405 -3.18 -5.13 -22.36
N SER A 406 -2.47 -5.72 -23.33
CA SER A 406 -2.95 -5.77 -24.71
C SER A 406 -4.05 -6.80 -24.93
N VAL A 407 -4.10 -7.87 -24.13
CA VAL A 407 -5.04 -9.00 -24.29
C VAL A 407 -6.14 -9.07 -23.23
N GLY A 408 -6.01 -8.33 -22.11
CA GLY A 408 -6.97 -8.33 -21.01
C GLY A 408 -7.78 -7.04 -20.89
N ASN A 409 -9.04 -7.16 -20.50
CA ASN A 409 -9.90 -6.03 -20.10
C ASN A 409 -9.55 -5.57 -18.67
N VAL A 410 -9.49 -6.53 -17.73
CA VAL A 410 -9.01 -6.31 -16.37
C VAL A 410 -7.76 -7.15 -16.15
N VAL A 411 -6.66 -6.53 -15.75
CA VAL A 411 -5.36 -7.18 -15.55
C VAL A 411 -4.97 -7.09 -14.09
N SER A 412 -4.71 -8.23 -13.45
CA SER A 412 -4.24 -8.31 -12.07
C SER A 412 -3.00 -9.20 -11.99
N LEU A 413 -1.86 -8.60 -11.74
CA LEU A 413 -0.59 -9.30 -11.59
C LEU A 413 0.03 -9.01 -10.22
N ILE A 414 0.71 -10.01 -9.66
CA ILE A 414 1.61 -9.81 -8.53
C ILE A 414 3.04 -9.68 -9.06
N VAL A 415 3.71 -8.60 -8.67
CA VAL A 415 5.02 -8.22 -9.23
C VAL A 415 5.94 -7.66 -8.14
N PRO A 416 7.27 -7.60 -8.36
CA PRO A 416 8.16 -6.91 -7.44
C PRO A 416 7.79 -5.45 -7.26
N LYS A 417 7.86 -4.98 -6.02
CA LYS A 417 7.59 -3.58 -5.64
C LYS A 417 8.51 -2.58 -6.35
N SER A 418 9.66 -3.03 -6.86
CA SER A 418 10.54 -2.21 -7.69
C SER A 418 9.87 -1.65 -8.95
N LEU A 419 8.76 -2.24 -9.42
CA LEU A 419 7.94 -1.67 -10.49
C LEU A 419 7.61 -0.21 -10.24
N ILE A 420 7.26 0.16 -9.02
CA ILE A 420 6.77 1.52 -8.71
C ILE A 420 7.89 2.55 -8.57
N ASN A 421 9.17 2.17 -8.42
CA ASN A 421 10.24 3.12 -8.13
C ASN A 421 11.54 2.95 -8.95
N ALA A 422 11.82 1.78 -9.53
CA ALA A 422 13.08 1.59 -10.24
C ALA A 422 13.06 2.26 -11.64
N PRO A 423 14.22 2.86 -12.07
CA PRO A 423 14.30 3.59 -13.34
C PRO A 423 13.97 2.73 -14.57
N GLU A 424 14.38 1.48 -14.57
CA GLU A 424 14.17 0.54 -15.71
C GLU A 424 12.69 0.28 -16.03
N PHE A 425 11.76 0.67 -15.14
CA PHE A 425 10.30 0.52 -15.32
C PHE A 425 9.58 1.84 -15.59
N ASN A 426 10.28 2.93 -15.86
CA ASN A 426 9.66 4.22 -16.16
C ASN A 426 8.64 4.11 -17.30
N GLN A 427 9.01 3.50 -18.42
CA GLN A 427 8.13 3.33 -19.57
C GLN A 427 6.92 2.43 -19.24
N THR A 428 7.13 1.35 -18.50
CA THR A 428 6.02 0.48 -18.04
C THR A 428 5.03 1.25 -17.16
N ARG A 429 5.53 2.09 -16.22
CA ARG A 429 4.67 2.95 -15.41
C ARG A 429 3.91 3.99 -16.25
N THR A 430 4.56 4.57 -17.25
CA THR A 430 3.92 5.50 -18.19
C THR A 430 2.74 4.85 -18.91
N ILE A 431 2.91 3.62 -19.39
CA ILE A 431 1.84 2.88 -20.08
C ILE A 431 0.70 2.54 -19.09
N MET A 432 1.04 2.11 -17.89
CA MET A 432 0.05 1.72 -16.88
C MET A 432 -0.77 2.92 -16.37
N LYS A 433 -0.15 4.09 -16.17
CA LYS A 433 -0.85 5.27 -15.62
C LYS A 433 -1.93 5.83 -16.53
N GLU A 434 -1.88 5.56 -17.84
CA GLU A 434 -2.91 5.95 -18.81
C GLU A 434 -4.21 5.15 -18.65
N LYS A 435 -4.19 4.11 -17.84
CA LYS A 435 -5.32 3.22 -17.58
C LYS A 435 -5.74 3.28 -16.12
N ARG A 436 -6.97 2.89 -15.83
CA ARG A 436 -7.49 2.93 -14.46
C ARG A 436 -6.87 1.83 -13.59
N ILE A 437 -6.08 2.20 -12.62
CA ILE A 437 -5.61 1.30 -11.56
C ILE A 437 -6.63 1.36 -10.43
N THR A 438 -7.47 0.34 -10.33
CA THR A 438 -8.54 0.32 -9.31
C THR A 438 -7.99 -0.03 -7.92
N ASN A 439 -7.00 -0.92 -7.86
CA ASN A 439 -6.42 -1.41 -6.61
C ASN A 439 -4.91 -1.59 -6.71
N ILE A 440 -4.21 -1.27 -5.63
CA ILE A 440 -2.83 -1.69 -5.38
C ILE A 440 -2.81 -2.35 -4.00
N VAL A 441 -2.22 -3.53 -3.88
CA VAL A 441 -1.99 -4.20 -2.60
C VAL A 441 -0.49 -4.32 -2.38
N ASP A 442 0.04 -3.67 -1.34
CA ASP A 442 1.44 -3.78 -0.95
C ASP A 442 1.61 -4.87 0.11
N PHE A 443 2.15 -6.00 -0.31
CA PHE A 443 2.44 -7.12 0.58
C PHE A 443 3.75 -6.95 1.35
N GLY A 444 4.62 -6.01 0.95
CA GLY A 444 5.99 -5.95 1.45
C GLY A 444 6.70 -7.29 1.26
N GLU A 445 7.46 -7.73 2.26
CA GLU A 445 8.10 -9.06 2.26
C GLU A 445 7.14 -10.21 2.65
N LYS A 446 5.87 -9.90 2.96
CA LYS A 446 4.89 -10.90 3.40
C LYS A 446 4.23 -11.66 2.23
N GLY A 447 4.44 -11.23 0.99
CA GLY A 447 3.84 -11.85 -0.21
C GLY A 447 4.27 -13.30 -0.44
N PHE A 448 5.54 -13.59 -0.21
CA PHE A 448 6.11 -14.93 -0.37
C PHE A 448 6.89 -15.37 0.86
N LYS A 449 6.69 -16.61 1.31
CA LYS A 449 7.43 -17.14 2.46
C LYS A 449 8.85 -17.55 2.04
N GLY A 450 9.84 -17.13 2.82
CA GLY A 450 11.25 -17.50 2.59
C GLY A 450 11.97 -16.68 1.51
N VAL A 451 11.28 -15.82 0.80
CA VAL A 451 11.84 -14.94 -0.22
C VAL A 451 11.83 -13.50 0.28
N LYS A 452 13.01 -12.88 0.25
CA LYS A 452 13.19 -11.49 0.72
C LYS A 452 12.98 -10.50 -0.44
N ILE A 453 11.86 -10.64 -1.14
CA ILE A 453 11.46 -9.74 -2.23
C ILE A 453 10.17 -9.02 -1.79
N GLU A 454 10.19 -7.70 -1.79
CA GLU A 454 8.99 -6.90 -1.61
C GLU A 454 8.13 -6.99 -2.86
N THR A 455 6.84 -7.26 -2.68
CA THR A 455 5.89 -7.43 -3.79
C THR A 455 4.65 -6.59 -3.62
N ILE A 456 4.07 -6.23 -4.75
CA ILE A 456 2.76 -5.61 -4.86
C ILE A 456 1.88 -6.44 -5.81
N SER A 457 0.58 -6.34 -5.68
CA SER A 457 -0.33 -6.64 -6.78
C SER A 457 -1.12 -5.39 -7.15
N PHE A 458 -1.53 -5.34 -8.40
CA PHE A 458 -2.40 -4.28 -8.90
C PHE A 458 -3.59 -4.89 -9.63
N VAL A 459 -4.69 -4.13 -9.71
CA VAL A 459 -5.80 -4.40 -10.61
C VAL A 459 -5.97 -3.20 -11.51
N LEU A 460 -5.87 -3.41 -12.82
CA LEU A 460 -5.90 -2.38 -13.84
C LEU A 460 -7.00 -2.68 -14.86
N ASP A 461 -7.92 -1.74 -15.09
CA ASP A 461 -8.94 -1.82 -16.14
C ASP A 461 -8.44 -1.06 -17.38
N THR A 462 -8.10 -1.79 -18.43
CA THR A 462 -7.53 -1.25 -19.67
C THR A 462 -8.51 -0.42 -20.49
N ARG A 463 -9.81 -0.51 -20.19
CA ARG A 463 -10.90 0.16 -20.92
C ARG A 463 -11.22 1.54 -20.36
N LYS A 464 -10.78 1.83 -19.14
CA LYS A 464 -11.17 3.03 -18.40
C LYS A 464 -10.00 3.99 -18.21
N ALA A 465 -10.32 5.28 -18.20
CA ALA A 465 -9.39 6.34 -17.84
C ALA A 465 -9.06 6.31 -16.33
N PRO A 466 -7.91 6.87 -15.91
CA PRO A 466 -7.55 7.04 -14.51
C PRO A 466 -8.65 7.70 -13.67
N ASP A 467 -8.78 7.27 -12.42
CA ASP A 467 -9.77 7.76 -11.45
C ASP A 467 -9.28 7.43 -10.03
N MET A 468 -10.14 7.01 -9.14
CA MET A 468 -9.78 6.63 -7.77
C MET A 468 -9.06 5.28 -7.71
N THR A 469 -7.98 5.23 -6.93
CA THR A 469 -7.20 4.01 -6.64
C THR A 469 -7.30 3.67 -5.16
N THR A 470 -7.67 2.42 -4.87
CA THR A 470 -7.63 1.88 -3.51
C THR A 470 -6.29 1.20 -3.24
N ILE A 471 -5.59 1.63 -2.20
CA ILE A 471 -4.31 1.07 -1.78
C ILE A 471 -4.50 0.34 -0.46
N GLU A 472 -4.22 -0.96 -0.45
CA GLU A 472 -4.18 -1.79 0.76
C GLU A 472 -2.73 -2.13 1.09
N SER A 473 -2.31 -1.88 2.33
CA SER A 473 -0.93 -2.12 2.75
C SER A 473 -0.85 -3.12 3.88
N TYR A 474 -0.05 -4.15 3.68
CA TYR A 474 0.34 -5.10 4.74
C TYR A 474 1.54 -4.62 5.56
N ILE A 475 2.14 -3.48 5.18
CA ILE A 475 3.22 -2.82 5.92
C ILE A 475 2.63 -1.89 6.98
N THR A 476 1.70 -1.02 6.57
CA THR A 476 1.03 -0.05 7.46
C THR A 476 -0.29 -0.55 8.02
N GLU A 477 -0.74 -1.71 7.53
CA GLU A 477 -1.98 -2.38 7.94
C GLU A 477 -3.24 -1.49 7.78
N ASP A 478 -3.22 -0.62 6.77
CA ASP A 478 -4.32 0.29 6.43
C ASP A 478 -4.82 0.09 5.00
N VAL A 479 -5.96 0.72 4.73
CA VAL A 479 -6.53 0.85 3.39
C VAL A 479 -6.90 2.30 3.18
N ARG A 480 -6.48 2.86 2.06
CA ARG A 480 -6.81 4.24 1.66
C ARG A 480 -7.29 4.28 0.22
N CYS A 481 -8.08 5.28 -0.10
CA CYS A 481 -8.52 5.56 -1.45
C CYS A 481 -8.12 7.00 -1.80
N CYS A 482 -7.55 7.21 -2.97
CA CYS A 482 -7.13 8.53 -3.43
C CYS A 482 -7.17 8.60 -4.96
N PRO A 483 -7.20 9.79 -5.56
CA PRO A 483 -7.06 9.95 -6.99
C PRO A 483 -5.79 9.28 -7.50
N GLN A 484 -5.88 8.54 -8.62
CA GLN A 484 -4.71 7.89 -9.22
C GLN A 484 -3.62 8.89 -9.56
N GLU A 485 -3.99 10.06 -10.07
CA GLU A 485 -3.07 11.15 -10.41
C GLU A 485 -2.23 11.59 -9.22
N TYR A 486 -2.78 11.53 -8.00
CA TYR A 486 -2.07 11.91 -6.79
C TYR A 486 -0.87 11.01 -6.49
N ILE A 487 -0.98 9.72 -6.77
CA ILE A 487 0.09 8.74 -6.53
C ILE A 487 1.01 8.57 -7.76
N THR A 488 0.56 8.97 -8.94
CA THR A 488 1.30 8.85 -10.21
C THR A 488 1.78 10.20 -10.75
N ASP A 489 1.83 11.23 -9.91
CA ASP A 489 2.16 12.61 -10.25
C ASP A 489 3.57 12.72 -10.86
N ASP A 490 3.64 13.26 -12.08
CA ASP A 490 4.89 13.45 -12.83
C ASP A 490 5.85 14.49 -12.22
N LYS A 491 5.43 15.22 -11.19
CA LYS A 491 6.35 16.04 -10.39
C LYS A 491 7.41 15.21 -9.68
N PHE A 492 7.17 13.92 -9.49
CA PHE A 492 8.07 13.00 -8.82
C PHE A 492 8.64 11.98 -9.81
N PRO A 493 9.85 11.44 -9.57
CA PRO A 493 10.53 10.54 -10.51
C PRO A 493 9.86 9.17 -10.63
N TYR A 494 8.91 8.86 -9.75
CA TYR A 494 8.19 7.59 -9.72
C TYR A 494 6.92 7.66 -8.85
N TRP A 495 6.12 6.61 -8.83
CA TRP A 495 4.87 6.56 -8.09
C TRP A 495 5.08 6.55 -6.58
N LEU A 496 4.27 7.35 -5.87
CA LEU A 496 4.32 7.49 -4.42
C LEU A 496 3.02 6.95 -3.81
N ILE A 497 2.94 5.63 -3.66
CA ILE A 497 1.72 4.98 -3.16
C ILE A 497 1.43 5.27 -1.68
N TYR A 498 2.32 5.90 -0.94
CA TYR A 498 2.14 6.32 0.46
C TYR A 498 2.09 7.84 0.62
N ARG A 499 2.05 8.62 -0.47
CA ARG A 499 1.97 10.07 -0.44
C ARG A 499 0.75 10.54 0.36
N ASP A 500 0.94 11.49 1.25
CA ASP A 500 -0.08 12.08 2.12
C ASP A 500 0.17 13.59 2.30
N SER A 501 -0.75 14.27 2.97
CA SER A 501 -0.65 15.73 3.20
C SER A 501 0.59 16.14 4.01
N SER A 502 1.13 15.25 4.86
CA SER A 502 2.36 15.53 5.60
C SER A 502 3.57 15.50 4.67
N PHE A 503 3.58 14.57 3.72
CA PHE A 503 4.59 14.54 2.66
C PHE A 503 4.51 15.80 1.79
N ASP A 504 3.30 16.19 1.35
CA ASP A 504 3.10 17.36 0.49
C ASP A 504 3.57 18.64 1.14
N LYS A 505 3.30 18.81 2.43
CA LYS A 505 3.76 19.97 3.20
C LYS A 505 5.28 20.13 3.12
N ILE A 506 6.04 19.06 3.34
CA ILE A 506 7.51 19.10 3.24
C ILE A 506 7.95 19.29 1.79
N ALA A 507 7.27 18.63 0.85
CA ALA A 507 7.57 18.78 -0.56
C ALA A 507 7.41 20.23 -1.05
N ASP A 508 6.44 20.95 -0.51
CA ASP A 508 6.21 22.37 -0.83
C ASP A 508 7.28 23.30 -0.25
N GLU A 509 7.98 22.89 0.82
CA GLU A 509 9.06 23.63 1.46
C GLU A 509 10.45 23.35 0.86
N MET A 510 10.57 22.42 -0.10
CA MET A 510 11.84 22.00 -0.68
C MET A 510 11.94 22.28 -2.18
N ASN A 511 13.17 22.52 -2.64
CA ASN A 511 13.55 22.46 -4.06
C ASN A 511 14.16 21.08 -4.33
N PHE A 512 13.55 20.32 -5.19
CA PHE A 512 13.99 18.97 -5.57
C PHE A 512 14.86 18.96 -6.83
N ASN A 513 15.37 17.75 -7.16
CA ASN A 513 16.20 17.51 -8.35
C ASN A 513 17.48 18.36 -8.36
N VAL A 514 18.05 18.58 -7.19
CA VAL A 514 19.24 19.43 -6.99
C VAL A 514 20.51 18.66 -7.24
N PHE A 515 20.53 17.34 -7.00
CA PHE A 515 21.74 16.54 -6.95
C PHE A 515 21.83 15.46 -8.01
N LYS A 516 23.07 15.14 -8.39
CA LYS A 516 23.48 13.88 -9.00
C LYS A 516 24.14 13.01 -7.93
N ALA A 517 23.90 11.71 -7.97
CA ALA A 517 24.52 10.76 -7.06
C ALA A 517 25.63 9.98 -7.78
N TYR A 518 26.79 9.89 -7.14
CA TYR A 518 27.87 8.97 -7.52
C TYR A 518 28.10 7.98 -6.38
N ARG A 519 28.45 6.77 -6.74
CA ARG A 519 28.79 5.71 -5.80
C ARG A 519 29.91 4.86 -6.36
N ASP A 520 31.01 4.76 -5.61
CA ASP A 520 32.13 3.92 -6.00
C ASP A 520 31.76 2.43 -6.01
N ARG A 521 32.37 1.66 -6.89
CA ARG A 521 32.19 0.20 -6.98
C ARG A 521 33.53 -0.55 -7.02
N VAL A 522 34.63 0.16 -6.92
CA VAL A 522 35.98 -0.36 -7.12
C VAL A 522 36.72 -0.54 -5.79
N ILE A 523 36.46 0.34 -4.82
CA ILE A 523 37.12 0.27 -3.52
C ILE A 523 36.55 -0.91 -2.72
N THR A 524 37.41 -1.90 -2.51
CA THR A 524 37.10 -3.07 -1.68
C THR A 524 38.00 -3.11 -0.46
N LYS A 525 37.67 -3.96 0.53
CA LYS A 525 38.51 -4.15 1.73
C LYS A 525 39.96 -4.51 1.39
N ALA A 526 40.20 -5.18 0.30
CA ALA A 526 41.54 -5.57 -0.15
C ALA A 526 42.40 -4.37 -0.62
N ARG A 527 41.76 -3.26 -1.01
CA ARG A 527 42.45 -2.03 -1.43
C ARG A 527 42.71 -1.05 -0.30
N THR A 528 42.16 -1.29 0.89
CA THR A 528 42.25 -0.37 2.03
C THR A 528 43.19 -0.89 3.11
N LYS A 529 43.80 0.03 3.85
CA LYS A 529 44.72 -0.22 4.97
C LYS A 529 44.22 0.47 6.24
N ALA A 530 44.75 0.07 7.41
CA ALA A 530 44.43 0.69 8.69
C ALA A 530 45.03 2.11 8.83
N SER A 531 46.06 2.45 8.05
CA SER A 531 46.67 3.78 7.98
C SER A 531 47.14 4.08 6.57
N GLY A 532 47.19 5.35 6.18
CA GLY A 532 47.57 5.78 4.82
C GLY A 532 47.42 7.29 4.64
N ARG A 533 47.71 7.77 3.45
CA ARG A 533 47.70 9.20 3.12
C ARG A 533 46.30 9.77 2.91
N ILE A 534 45.38 9.00 2.34
CA ILE A 534 44.03 9.42 1.96
C ILE A 534 43.04 8.58 2.73
N ARG A 535 42.12 9.23 3.42
CA ARG A 535 41.10 8.52 4.20
C ARG A 535 39.95 8.07 3.29
N VAL A 536 39.51 6.81 3.47
CA VAL A 536 38.35 6.25 2.80
C VAL A 536 37.16 6.25 3.77
N LEU A 537 36.19 7.12 3.50
CA LEU A 537 34.98 7.24 4.31
C LEU A 537 33.98 6.14 3.96
N LYS A 538 33.40 5.56 5.01
CA LYS A 538 32.38 4.52 4.93
C LYS A 538 31.11 4.96 5.65
N SER A 539 29.99 4.27 5.44
CA SER A 539 28.66 4.69 5.91
C SER A 539 28.59 5.07 7.40
N ARG A 540 29.34 4.39 8.29
CA ARG A 540 29.37 4.69 9.72
C ARG A 540 30.20 5.95 10.06
N ASN A 541 31.06 6.38 9.15
CA ASN A 541 31.84 7.62 9.32
C ASN A 541 30.99 8.88 9.08
N ILE A 542 29.83 8.75 8.39
CA ILE A 542 28.96 9.89 8.11
C ILE A 542 28.04 10.12 9.31
N GLY A 543 28.20 11.24 9.97
CA GLY A 543 27.35 11.74 11.03
C GLY A 543 26.40 12.85 10.54
N ASN A 544 25.71 13.50 11.47
CA ASN A 544 24.89 14.67 11.17
C ASN A 544 25.82 15.90 11.09
N ASN A 545 26.01 16.41 9.90
CA ASN A 545 26.95 17.50 9.54
C ASN A 545 28.37 17.33 10.14
N LYS A 546 28.82 16.08 10.27
CA LYS A 546 30.16 15.78 10.79
C LYS A 546 30.68 14.42 10.35
N ILE A 547 32.01 14.28 10.36
CA ILE A 547 32.69 12.99 10.21
C ILE A 547 32.91 12.38 11.58
N VAL A 548 32.62 11.08 11.68
CA VAL A 548 32.82 10.28 12.91
C VAL A 548 34.07 9.42 12.75
N ASN A 549 35.02 9.54 13.69
CA ASN A 549 36.18 8.67 13.75
C ASN A 549 35.81 7.41 14.54
N ILE A 550 36.13 6.25 13.99
CA ILE A 550 35.80 4.96 14.61
C ILE A 550 37.02 4.06 14.58
N ALA A 551 37.59 3.80 15.75
CA ALA A 551 38.71 2.91 15.90
C ALA A 551 38.39 1.53 15.27
N ASP A 552 39.38 0.90 14.64
CA ASP A 552 39.30 -0.40 13.96
C ASP A 552 38.28 -0.45 12.78
N TYR A 553 37.64 0.65 12.44
CA TYR A 553 36.74 0.77 11.30
C TYR A 553 37.25 1.70 10.21
N ASP A 554 37.95 2.78 10.60
CA ASP A 554 38.52 3.76 9.66
C ASP A 554 39.54 3.08 8.75
N SER A 555 39.57 3.51 7.49
CA SER A 555 40.45 2.91 6.49
C SER A 555 41.02 3.96 5.57
N TYR A 556 42.15 3.64 4.98
CA TYR A 556 42.99 4.55 4.20
C TYR A 556 43.49 3.89 2.92
N ILE A 557 43.94 4.73 1.99
CA ILE A 557 44.58 4.34 0.73
C ILE A 557 45.72 5.29 0.45
N ASP A 558 46.76 4.84 -0.26
CA ASP A 558 47.91 5.66 -0.59
C ASP A 558 47.93 6.14 -2.04
N ASP A 559 47.16 5.47 -2.90
CA ASP A 559 47.13 5.69 -4.34
C ASP A 559 45.70 5.80 -4.84
N LEU A 560 45.46 6.69 -5.78
CA LEU A 560 44.17 6.97 -6.42
C LEU A 560 44.10 6.47 -7.86
N ASP A 561 45.13 5.80 -8.36
CA ASP A 561 45.21 5.36 -9.75
C ASP A 561 44.06 4.41 -10.10
N GLY A 562 43.37 4.74 -11.18
CA GLY A 562 42.21 3.96 -11.66
C GLY A 562 40.94 4.07 -10.80
N LEU A 563 40.85 5.04 -9.89
CA LEU A 563 39.69 5.29 -9.06
C LEU A 563 38.93 6.53 -9.55
N ASP A 564 37.77 6.33 -10.16
CA ASP A 564 36.88 7.42 -10.58
C ASP A 564 36.43 8.31 -9.43
N VAL A 565 36.39 7.82 -8.20
CA VAL A 565 36.05 8.57 -7.02
C VAL A 565 37.05 9.69 -6.72
N ALA A 566 38.28 9.60 -7.22
CA ALA A 566 39.32 10.59 -7.02
C ALA A 566 38.92 12.00 -7.51
N LYS A 567 38.08 12.08 -8.53
CA LYS A 567 37.60 13.37 -9.07
C LYS A 567 36.70 14.15 -8.09
N TYR A 568 36.17 13.49 -7.06
CA TYR A 568 35.32 14.14 -6.03
C TYR A 568 36.13 14.59 -4.81
N MET A 569 37.38 14.20 -4.69
CA MET A 569 38.26 14.62 -3.60
C MET A 569 38.46 16.14 -3.66
N ASN A 570 38.26 16.83 -2.54
CA ASN A 570 38.39 18.31 -2.43
C ASN A 570 37.37 19.06 -3.31
N GLN A 571 36.26 18.47 -3.67
CA GLN A 571 35.15 19.11 -4.37
C GLN A 571 34.02 19.48 -3.40
N ASP A 572 33.23 20.49 -3.74
CA ASP A 572 32.03 20.87 -3.01
C ASP A 572 30.94 19.83 -3.26
N CYS A 573 30.90 18.82 -2.43
CA CYS A 573 29.91 17.74 -2.47
C CYS A 573 29.52 17.31 -1.06
N ILE A 574 28.38 16.64 -0.97
CA ILE A 574 27.89 16.08 0.29
C ILE A 574 27.91 14.56 0.25
N LEU A 575 28.06 13.98 1.43
CA LEU A 575 28.16 12.55 1.65
C LEU A 575 26.93 12.07 2.42
N LEU A 576 26.33 10.99 1.94
CA LEU A 576 25.23 10.31 2.62
C LEU A 576 25.51 8.79 2.73
N PRO A 577 25.15 8.13 3.82
CA PRO A 577 25.14 6.67 3.84
C PRO A 577 24.22 6.14 2.72
N ASN A 578 24.77 5.27 1.88
CA ASN A 578 24.00 4.75 0.73
C ASN A 578 22.76 3.96 1.14
N LEU A 579 22.84 3.23 2.25
CA LEU A 579 21.73 2.48 2.85
C LEU A 579 21.40 3.15 4.18
N THR A 580 20.30 3.88 4.25
CA THR A 580 19.95 4.54 5.50
C THR A 580 18.45 4.54 5.74
N TYR A 581 18.07 4.14 6.96
CA TYR A 581 16.73 4.31 7.51
C TYR A 581 16.56 5.69 8.17
N ASN A 582 17.69 6.27 8.60
CA ASN A 582 17.76 7.59 9.19
C ASN A 582 18.71 8.42 8.31
N PRO A 583 18.18 9.21 7.37
CA PRO A 583 18.96 10.06 6.50
C PRO A 583 19.86 11.00 7.33
N ARG A 584 21.06 11.22 6.88
CA ARG A 584 22.03 12.17 7.45
C ARG A 584 23.09 12.47 6.41
N ALA A 585 23.63 13.65 6.46
CA ALA A 585 24.63 14.09 5.51
C ALA A 585 25.73 14.91 6.18
N CYS A 586 26.86 15.01 5.52
CA CYS A 586 27.92 15.94 5.86
C CYS A 586 28.64 16.41 4.58
N PHE A 587 29.33 17.53 4.65
CA PHE A 587 30.21 17.96 3.56
C PHE A 587 31.41 17.01 3.42
N MET A 588 31.93 16.91 2.19
CA MET A 588 33.13 16.16 1.89
C MET A 588 34.33 16.86 2.56
N PRO A 589 35.07 16.22 3.47
CA PRO A 589 36.25 16.80 4.06
C PRO A 589 37.44 16.73 3.10
N SER A 590 38.42 17.63 3.31
CA SER A 590 39.65 17.61 2.53
C SER A 590 40.39 16.28 2.67
N ASN A 591 41.10 15.88 1.60
CA ASN A 591 41.93 14.69 1.55
C ASN A 591 41.21 13.37 1.94
N CYS A 592 39.91 13.28 1.56
CA CYS A 592 39.09 12.11 1.77
C CYS A 592 38.43 11.67 0.45
N ILE A 593 38.17 10.37 0.35
CA ILE A 593 37.30 9.73 -0.66
C ILE A 593 36.27 8.86 0.04
N ALA A 594 35.29 8.34 -0.69
CA ALA A 594 34.29 7.45 -0.10
C ALA A 594 34.20 6.11 -0.86
N ASP A 595 33.92 5.04 -0.13
CA ASP A 595 33.63 3.74 -0.74
C ASP A 595 32.18 3.60 -1.14
N GLY A 596 31.80 2.47 -1.75
CA GLY A 596 30.47 2.19 -2.25
C GLY A 596 29.36 2.13 -1.19
N SER A 597 29.67 2.20 0.10
CA SER A 597 28.70 2.31 1.18
C SER A 597 28.22 3.76 1.43
N VAL A 598 28.82 4.73 0.75
CA VAL A 598 28.48 6.16 0.80
C VAL A 598 28.12 6.64 -0.60
N ALA A 599 27.02 7.39 -0.71
CA ALA A 599 26.68 8.15 -1.90
C ALA A 599 27.32 9.55 -1.81
N ILE A 600 27.98 9.97 -2.87
CA ILE A 600 28.54 11.31 -3.07
C ILE A 600 27.53 12.08 -3.93
N LEU A 601 27.01 13.18 -3.42
CA LEU A 601 26.08 14.04 -4.13
C LEU A 601 26.77 15.33 -4.55
N THR A 602 26.65 15.64 -5.84
CA THR A 602 27.09 16.93 -6.42
C THR A 602 25.90 17.67 -6.97
N THR A 603 25.89 18.99 -6.88
CA THR A 603 24.82 19.81 -7.45
C THR A 603 24.78 19.65 -8.98
N ILE A 604 23.56 19.63 -9.53
CA ILE A 604 23.33 19.63 -10.98
C ILE A 604 23.65 21.01 -11.54
N ASP A 605 23.19 22.05 -10.85
CA ASP A 605 23.49 23.45 -11.13
C ASP A 605 24.53 23.95 -10.11
N PRO A 606 25.74 24.36 -10.57
CA PRO A 606 26.78 24.88 -9.68
C PRO A 606 26.42 26.17 -8.92
N SER A 607 25.38 26.88 -9.35
CA SER A 607 24.91 28.09 -8.65
C SER A 607 24.13 27.80 -7.37
N VAL A 608 23.68 26.55 -7.19
CA VAL A 608 22.93 26.13 -6.00
C VAL A 608 23.89 25.99 -4.81
N ASN A 609 23.69 26.81 -3.81
CA ASN A 609 24.46 26.75 -2.56
C ASN A 609 23.76 25.82 -1.56
N ILE A 610 24.50 24.85 -1.04
CA ILE A 610 24.03 23.91 0.00
C ILE A 610 24.48 24.47 1.35
N THR A 611 23.55 24.57 2.27
CA THR A 611 23.77 25.14 3.59
C THR A 611 23.86 24.07 4.70
N GLU A 612 24.41 24.44 5.83
CA GLU A 612 24.34 23.55 7.02
C GLU A 612 22.91 23.29 7.49
N ALA A 613 21.98 24.23 7.22
CA ALA A 613 20.57 24.06 7.53
C ALA A 613 19.93 22.93 6.71
N ASP A 614 20.29 22.82 5.42
CA ASP A 614 19.84 21.71 4.56
C ASP A 614 20.31 20.36 5.11
N LEU A 615 21.60 20.28 5.51
CA LEU A 615 22.14 19.04 6.08
C LEU A 615 21.51 18.70 7.44
N ALA A 616 21.27 19.70 8.29
CA ALA A 616 20.60 19.52 9.57
C ALA A 616 19.17 19.03 9.38
N PHE A 617 18.45 19.55 8.37
CA PHE A 617 17.10 19.13 8.05
C PHE A 617 17.03 17.65 7.67
N TYR A 618 17.96 17.13 6.87
CA TYR A 618 17.97 15.70 6.51
C TYR A 618 18.06 14.76 7.71
N ALA A 619 18.60 15.22 8.84
CA ALA A 619 18.73 14.42 10.05
C ALA A 619 17.54 14.53 11.01
N THR A 620 16.49 15.28 10.64
CA THR A 620 15.28 15.41 11.45
C THR A 620 14.37 14.19 11.33
N ASP A 621 13.54 13.97 12.35
CA ASP A 621 12.48 12.97 12.31
C ASP A 621 11.43 13.29 11.22
N GLU A 622 11.23 14.58 10.95
CA GLU A 622 10.32 15.05 9.93
C GLU A 622 10.79 14.63 8.54
N PHE A 623 12.06 14.89 8.19
CA PHE A 623 12.64 14.43 6.93
C PHE A 623 12.71 12.91 6.85
N SER A 624 12.99 12.21 7.95
CA SER A 624 12.99 10.74 7.97
C SER A 624 11.63 10.16 7.62
N LYS A 625 10.54 10.74 8.12
CA LYS A 625 9.16 10.36 7.77
C LYS A 625 8.84 10.66 6.31
N PHE A 626 9.18 11.86 5.84
CA PHE A 626 9.07 12.26 4.45
C PHE A 626 9.81 11.31 3.52
N TYR A 627 11.10 11.04 3.80
CA TYR A 627 11.92 10.15 2.98
C TYR A 627 11.43 8.70 3.01
N SER A 628 10.86 8.24 4.13
CA SER A 628 10.22 6.92 4.20
C SER A 628 9.04 6.81 3.23
N VAL A 629 8.21 7.86 3.12
CA VAL A 629 7.11 7.94 2.13
C VAL A 629 7.68 8.04 0.72
N ALA A 630 8.67 8.88 0.49
CA ALA A 630 9.39 9.00 -0.78
C ALA A 630 9.94 7.64 -1.26
N ARG A 631 10.36 6.77 -0.34
CA ARG A 631 10.84 5.41 -0.64
C ARG A 631 9.73 4.35 -0.60
N ASN A 632 8.46 4.76 -0.66
CA ASN A 632 7.30 3.86 -0.59
C ASN A 632 7.37 2.89 0.60
N ARG A 633 7.92 3.33 1.74
CA ARG A 633 8.12 2.51 2.95
C ARG A 633 8.83 1.18 2.68
N GLY A 634 9.73 1.18 1.70
CA GLY A 634 10.54 0.01 1.33
C GLY A 634 11.50 -0.38 2.47
N THR A 635 11.69 -1.67 2.66
CA THR A 635 12.59 -2.21 3.69
C THR A 635 13.95 -2.62 3.15
N ARG A 636 14.05 -2.85 1.82
CA ARG A 636 15.28 -3.38 1.20
C ARG A 636 15.86 -2.51 0.09
N SER A 637 15.04 -1.74 -0.58
CA SER A 637 15.49 -0.91 -1.72
C SER A 637 15.74 0.54 -1.29
N LEU A 638 16.52 0.72 -0.21
CA LEU A 638 16.83 2.03 0.35
C LEU A 638 18.14 2.63 -0.16
N ASN A 639 18.77 2.02 -1.15
CA ASN A 639 19.95 2.58 -1.79
C ASN A 639 19.63 3.94 -2.42
N ILE A 640 20.53 4.89 -2.28
CA ILE A 640 20.47 6.15 -3.01
C ILE A 640 20.85 5.87 -4.47
N ASP A 641 19.92 6.11 -5.36
CA ASP A 641 20.04 5.97 -6.81
C ASP A 641 19.61 7.27 -7.51
N ASN A 642 19.66 7.30 -8.83
CA ASN A 642 19.34 8.48 -9.62
C ASN A 642 17.88 8.94 -9.46
N ASN A 643 16.96 8.07 -9.04
CA ASN A 643 15.59 8.47 -8.78
C ASN A 643 15.41 8.95 -7.35
N SER A 644 15.96 8.24 -6.37
CA SER A 644 15.77 8.57 -4.96
C SER A 644 16.55 9.80 -4.51
N VAL A 645 17.68 10.12 -5.18
CA VAL A 645 18.43 11.34 -4.93
C VAL A 645 17.62 12.61 -5.20
N PHE A 646 16.60 12.51 -6.05
CA PHE A 646 15.65 13.58 -6.31
C PHE A 646 15.07 14.20 -5.03
N PHE A 647 14.80 13.39 -4.00
CA PHE A 647 14.16 13.83 -2.76
C PHE A 647 15.11 14.46 -1.75
N PHE A 648 16.40 14.47 -2.03
CA PHE A 648 17.36 15.30 -1.33
C PHE A 648 17.45 16.62 -2.08
N GLY A 649 17.06 17.70 -1.42
CA GLY A 649 16.98 19.03 -2.04
C GLY A 649 17.34 20.12 -1.04
N THR A 650 17.23 21.36 -1.43
CA THR A 650 17.43 22.52 -0.54
C THR A 650 16.11 23.02 0.01
N LEU A 651 16.13 23.58 1.21
CA LEU A 651 15.00 24.31 1.76
C LEU A 651 14.74 25.57 0.94
N LYS A 652 13.47 25.87 0.67
CA LYS A 652 13.09 27.14 0.06
C LYS A 652 13.36 28.27 1.06
N GLN A 653 14.06 29.29 0.63
CA GLN A 653 14.17 30.50 1.41
C GLN A 653 12.82 31.22 1.39
N HIS A 654 12.16 31.27 2.53
CA HIS A 654 11.00 32.16 2.67
C HIS A 654 11.52 33.58 2.60
N SER A 655 11.16 34.32 1.55
CA SER A 655 11.37 35.76 1.51
C SER A 655 10.66 36.34 2.73
N ILE A 656 11.45 36.88 3.67
CA ILE A 656 10.99 37.60 4.85
C ILE A 656 10.29 38.87 4.41
#